data_866c7e7fe9e53b5a046648689169bcd6
#
_entry.id   866c7e7fe9e53b5a046648689169bcd6
#
_cell.length_a   1.000
_cell.length_b   1.000
_cell.length_c   1.000
_cell.angle_alpha   90.00
_cell.angle_beta   90.00
_cell.angle_gamma   90.00
#
_symmetry.space_group_name_H-M   'P 1'
#
loop_
_entity.id
_entity.type
_entity.pdbx_description
1 polymer ?
#
loop_
_entity_poly.entity_id
_entity_poly.type
_entity_poly.pdbx_seq_one_letter_code
_entity_poly.pdbx_strand_id
1 'polypeptide(L)'
;MLRTLGEQTATPVTPAASIRGLELSLVRNGTRTTVLHGVDLDIAPGEILGLVGESGSGKSVLSLALMDLLPRAAEPRVTGTLTVGGTDMVRGDQERRRLARARDLGVVFQDPMTSLNPTMRVGRQVVEAAGSAAEAVRLLRAVGVPDPERRMRAYPHELSGGLRQRVMIAMAVAGGPRLIVADEPTTALDVTVQSQVLRVLRGLTDEVGCGVLMITHDLGVAGQIADRVAVMYGGRLVETGPTDRVLTDPRHPYTIGLLASRLDFTTDRHAPLRTLLAEPTAHQPTDAGCAYRPRCGIAAAGCAEELPALSPAPGTALHHAACHRAPEAARLLADQAGAPVTPAGERPGPAGRGRPPVPDVVLQTTELTCDFTVRDQRGRKGRLAALRGVTVDIEAGESIALVGESGSGKSTLLRILAGLQKPTNGTVAGPDRADIQMVFQDAGASLTPWLTVRELLTERLARLDRATRRPRERVAGALRAVGLPESVVDARPAELSGGQRQRVALARATIVPPRVLLCDEPTSALDVSLAANVLNLIRELRRDLGMTVVFVTHDLSVARVIADRIAVMYLGRLVEIGSADEIVADPRHPYTRALISAVPGLGVTLPEIVGEPASPLAPPSGCAYHPRCAVARDECASTLTGVQLVPIGPRPPGPARTAPPSARRSLACVHRGES
;
A
#
# COMPACT_ATOMS: atom_id res chain seq x y z
N MET A 1 53.59 -13.24 -32.72
CA MET A 1 53.06 -11.90 -32.88
C MET A 1 51.63 -11.89 -32.33
N LEU A 2 51.49 -11.75 -31.02
CA LEU A 2 50.21 -11.67 -30.31
C LEU A 2 49.81 -10.18 -30.28
N ARG A 3 48.68 -9.84 -30.93
CA ARG A 3 48.07 -8.50 -30.84
C ARG A 3 47.31 -8.44 -29.51
N THR A 4 47.82 -7.57 -28.65
CA THR A 4 47.13 -7.07 -27.46
C THR A 4 45.78 -6.44 -27.84
N LEU A 5 44.69 -7.01 -27.34
CA LEU A 5 43.37 -6.40 -27.36
C LEU A 5 43.43 -5.15 -26.49
N GLY A 6 43.27 -4.00 -27.13
CA GLY A 6 43.23 -2.72 -26.44
C GLY A 6 42.04 -2.64 -25.50
N GLU A 7 42.30 -2.21 -24.29
CA GLU A 7 41.28 -1.67 -23.35
C GLU A 7 40.52 -0.56 -24.07
N GLN A 8 39.28 -0.86 -24.45
CA GLN A 8 38.31 0.19 -24.82
C GLN A 8 37.99 0.96 -23.53
N THR A 9 38.59 2.11 -23.38
CA THR A 9 38.18 3.13 -22.40
C THR A 9 36.73 3.50 -22.72
N ALA A 10 35.79 2.93 -21.97
CA ALA A 10 34.39 3.29 -22.05
C ALA A 10 34.28 4.81 -21.77
N THR A 11 33.76 5.56 -22.72
CA THR A 11 33.46 6.97 -22.56
C THR A 11 32.57 7.09 -21.32
N PRO A 12 32.87 7.96 -20.34
CA PRO A 12 32.06 8.07 -19.13
C PRO A 12 30.63 8.48 -19.53
N VAL A 13 29.67 7.58 -19.33
CA VAL A 13 28.27 7.87 -19.58
C VAL A 13 27.80 8.90 -18.57
N THR A 14 27.39 10.07 -19.03
CA THR A 14 26.88 11.13 -18.15
C THR A 14 25.63 10.61 -17.43
N PRO A 15 25.58 10.59 -16.09
CA PRO A 15 24.43 10.11 -15.37
C PRO A 15 23.18 10.96 -15.66
N ALA A 16 22.00 10.36 -15.62
CA ALA A 16 20.71 11.05 -15.74
C ALA A 16 20.53 12.05 -14.59
N ALA A 17 20.94 11.66 -13.39
CA ALA A 17 21.09 12.55 -12.24
C ALA A 17 22.31 12.17 -11.40
N SER A 18 22.96 13.17 -10.80
CA SER A 18 24.09 13.00 -9.86
C SER A 18 23.94 13.92 -8.66
N ILE A 19 24.07 13.34 -7.48
CA ILE A 19 23.94 14.00 -6.18
C ILE A 19 25.21 13.74 -5.40
N ARG A 20 25.85 14.81 -4.85
CA ARG A 20 27.08 14.71 -4.05
C ARG A 20 26.98 15.57 -2.82
N GLY A 21 27.16 14.96 -1.63
CA GLY A 21 27.18 15.64 -0.35
C GLY A 21 25.95 16.50 -0.11
N LEU A 22 24.77 16.07 -0.57
CA LEU A 22 23.57 16.91 -0.51
C LEU A 22 23.07 17.03 0.93
N GLU A 23 23.17 18.24 1.47
CA GLU A 23 22.52 18.60 2.73
C GLU A 23 21.37 19.56 2.47
N LEU A 24 20.24 19.36 3.16
CA LEU A 24 19.06 20.20 2.98
C LEU A 24 18.38 20.43 4.34
N SER A 25 18.17 21.73 4.67
CA SER A 25 17.44 22.13 5.84
C SER A 25 16.22 22.99 5.51
N LEU A 26 15.15 22.84 6.28
CA LEU A 26 13.87 23.53 6.15
C LEU A 26 13.46 24.17 7.48
N VAL A 27 12.69 25.26 7.41
CA VAL A 27 12.03 25.86 8.59
C VAL A 27 10.63 25.25 8.72
N ARG A 28 10.36 24.67 9.89
CA ARG A 28 9.05 24.15 10.26
C ARG A 28 8.70 24.65 11.66
N ASN A 29 7.54 25.26 11.82
CA ASN A 29 7.08 25.83 13.10
C ASN A 29 8.11 26.79 13.74
N GLY A 30 8.79 27.60 12.93
CA GLY A 30 9.82 28.53 13.38
C GLY A 30 11.19 27.92 13.70
N THR A 31 11.33 26.59 13.64
CA THR A 31 12.60 25.90 13.89
C THR A 31 13.19 25.39 12.58
N ARG A 32 14.49 25.65 12.37
CA ARG A 32 15.24 25.10 11.23
C ARG A 32 15.71 23.69 11.56
N THR A 33 15.35 22.75 10.71
CA THR A 33 15.73 21.34 10.87
C THR A 33 16.40 20.85 9.59
N THR A 34 17.53 20.16 9.71
CA THR A 34 18.17 19.47 8.59
C THR A 34 17.39 18.16 8.33
N VAL A 35 17.00 17.98 7.07
CA VAL A 35 16.19 16.84 6.61
C VAL A 35 17.02 15.84 5.81
N LEU A 36 18.01 16.33 5.03
CA LEU A 36 18.96 15.50 4.30
C LEU A 36 20.37 15.79 4.81
N HIS A 37 21.16 14.74 5.00
CA HIS A 37 22.46 14.80 5.67
C HIS A 37 23.54 14.12 4.81
N GLY A 38 24.12 14.83 3.83
CA GLY A 38 25.23 14.34 3.02
C GLY A 38 24.83 13.15 2.13
N VAL A 39 23.80 13.31 1.30
CA VAL A 39 23.34 12.26 0.39
C VAL A 39 24.20 12.22 -0.86
N ASP A 40 24.74 11.02 -1.19
CA ASP A 40 25.49 10.73 -2.42
C ASP A 40 24.76 9.67 -3.24
N LEU A 41 24.34 10.01 -4.47
CA LEU A 41 23.52 9.11 -5.29
C LEU A 41 23.70 9.45 -6.79
N ASP A 42 23.86 8.42 -7.61
CA ASP A 42 23.82 8.53 -9.08
C ASP A 42 22.69 7.68 -9.64
N ILE A 43 22.13 8.15 -10.75
CA ILE A 43 21.15 7.40 -11.54
C ILE A 43 21.68 7.36 -12.99
N ALA A 44 21.91 6.16 -13.50
CA ALA A 44 22.38 5.99 -14.87
C ALA A 44 21.23 6.12 -15.88
N PRO A 45 21.49 6.47 -17.14
CA PRO A 45 20.51 6.36 -18.21
C PRO A 45 20.04 4.91 -18.36
N GLY A 46 18.72 4.69 -18.51
CA GLY A 46 18.11 3.37 -18.60
C GLY A 46 18.01 2.60 -17.27
N GLU A 47 18.51 3.15 -16.17
CA GLU A 47 18.44 2.55 -14.84
C GLU A 47 17.12 2.94 -14.13
N ILE A 48 16.49 1.98 -13.48
CA ILE A 48 15.46 2.23 -12.47
C ILE A 48 16.09 2.07 -11.09
N LEU A 49 16.26 3.18 -10.39
CA LEU A 49 16.71 3.21 -9.00
C LEU A 49 15.51 3.30 -8.06
N GLY A 50 15.30 2.27 -7.23
CA GLY A 50 14.31 2.26 -6.16
C GLY A 50 14.83 2.98 -4.91
N LEU A 51 14.20 4.08 -4.50
CA LEU A 51 14.50 4.77 -3.23
C LEU A 51 13.45 4.38 -2.19
N VAL A 52 13.86 3.62 -1.17
CA VAL A 52 12.96 3.01 -0.19
C VAL A 52 13.23 3.51 1.22
N GLY A 53 12.21 3.52 2.07
CA GLY A 53 12.31 3.89 3.49
C GLY A 53 10.96 4.27 4.09
N GLU A 54 10.86 4.37 5.41
CA GLU A 54 9.64 4.79 6.11
C GLU A 54 9.23 6.23 5.78
N SER A 55 7.98 6.57 6.08
CA SER A 55 7.48 7.95 6.00
C SER A 55 8.36 8.88 6.87
N GLY A 56 8.73 10.04 6.33
CA GLY A 56 9.62 10.98 7.02
C GLY A 56 11.12 10.68 6.88
N SER A 57 11.56 9.64 6.16
CA SER A 57 12.99 9.37 5.94
C SER A 57 13.71 10.37 5.03
N GLY A 58 12.99 11.28 4.36
CA GLY A 58 13.56 12.33 3.49
C GLY A 58 13.34 12.11 1.98
N LYS A 59 12.75 10.98 1.53
CA LYS A 59 12.57 10.63 0.11
C LYS A 59 11.85 11.70 -0.70
N SER A 60 10.67 12.14 -0.25
CA SER A 60 9.90 13.18 -0.96
C SER A 60 10.59 14.55 -0.94
N VAL A 61 11.40 14.85 0.09
CA VAL A 61 12.20 16.08 0.11
C VAL A 61 13.33 16.01 -0.91
N LEU A 62 13.95 14.83 -1.07
CA LEU A 62 14.96 14.59 -2.11
C LEU A 62 14.35 14.72 -3.51
N SER A 63 13.15 14.15 -3.75
CA SER A 63 12.47 14.30 -5.04
C SER A 63 12.11 15.75 -5.34
N LEU A 64 11.59 16.49 -4.35
CA LEU A 64 11.31 17.94 -4.52
C LEU A 64 12.58 18.76 -4.79
N ALA A 65 13.71 18.39 -4.20
CA ALA A 65 14.99 19.04 -4.48
C ALA A 65 15.45 18.78 -5.94
N LEU A 66 15.34 17.53 -6.42
CA LEU A 66 15.63 17.16 -7.82
C LEU A 66 14.75 17.93 -8.81
N MET A 67 13.49 18.16 -8.46
CA MET A 67 12.53 18.89 -9.29
C MET A 67 12.62 20.41 -9.14
N ASP A 68 13.46 20.94 -8.23
CA ASP A 68 13.50 22.36 -7.84
C ASP A 68 12.10 22.90 -7.44
N LEU A 69 11.36 22.08 -6.67
CA LEU A 69 9.99 22.36 -6.20
C LEU A 69 9.88 22.47 -4.67
N LEU A 70 11.00 22.70 -3.98
CA LEU A 70 10.98 22.91 -2.53
C LEU A 70 10.10 24.11 -2.15
N PRO A 71 9.24 23.98 -1.11
CA PRO A 71 8.35 25.06 -0.69
C PRO A 71 9.15 26.30 -0.23
N ARG A 72 8.99 27.44 -0.89
CA ARG A 72 9.69 28.67 -0.54
C ARG A 72 9.37 29.15 0.89
N ALA A 73 8.14 28.91 1.35
CA ALA A 73 7.73 29.24 2.71
C ALA A 73 8.47 28.45 3.81
N ALA A 74 9.09 27.33 3.45
CA ALA A 74 9.95 26.56 4.36
C ALA A 74 11.41 27.00 4.34
N GLU A 75 11.74 28.11 3.68
CA GLU A 75 13.08 28.70 3.57
C GLU A 75 14.19 27.64 3.34
N PRO A 76 14.15 26.88 2.24
CA PRO A 76 15.10 25.81 2.00
C PRO A 76 16.54 26.33 1.92
N ARG A 77 17.45 25.66 2.62
CA ARG A 77 18.90 25.82 2.46
C ARG A 77 19.48 24.51 1.97
N VAL A 78 20.12 24.56 0.81
CA VAL A 78 20.68 23.39 0.13
C VAL A 78 22.17 23.61 -0.07
N THR A 79 22.98 22.63 0.34
CA THR A 79 24.42 22.57 0.09
C THR A 79 24.78 21.28 -0.62
N GLY A 80 26.02 21.17 -1.12
CA GLY A 80 26.42 20.06 -2.00
C GLY A 80 26.15 20.36 -3.47
N THR A 81 26.08 19.31 -4.29
CA THR A 81 25.78 19.40 -5.72
C THR A 81 24.65 18.43 -6.09
N LEU A 82 23.78 18.91 -6.99
CA LEU A 82 22.67 18.12 -7.51
C LEU A 82 22.51 18.51 -8.99
N THR A 83 22.76 17.54 -9.88
CA THR A 83 22.66 17.75 -11.33
C THR A 83 21.62 16.82 -11.97
N VAL A 84 20.88 17.35 -12.95
CA VAL A 84 19.96 16.60 -13.80
C VAL A 84 20.29 16.88 -15.25
N GLY A 85 20.59 15.86 -16.02
CA GLY A 85 21.00 16.02 -17.41
C GLY A 85 22.23 16.93 -17.61
N GLY A 86 23.10 17.03 -16.57
CA GLY A 86 24.25 17.93 -16.53
C GLY A 86 23.96 19.37 -16.07
N THR A 87 22.69 19.72 -15.80
CA THR A 87 22.31 21.04 -15.26
C THR A 87 22.35 21.01 -13.73
N ASP A 88 23.08 21.95 -13.11
CA ASP A 88 23.11 22.13 -11.66
C ASP A 88 21.77 22.73 -11.18
N MET A 89 21.01 21.96 -10.40
CA MET A 89 19.69 22.32 -9.89
C MET A 89 19.76 23.16 -8.62
N VAL A 90 20.93 23.30 -8.00
CA VAL A 90 21.15 24.10 -6.77
C VAL A 90 21.70 25.47 -7.11
N ARG A 91 22.77 25.51 -7.90
CA ARG A 91 23.55 26.76 -8.21
C ARG A 91 23.28 27.28 -9.60
N GLY A 92 22.67 26.51 -10.49
CA GLY A 92 22.32 26.93 -11.84
C GLY A 92 21.42 28.17 -11.85
N ASP A 93 21.52 29.01 -12.90
CA ASP A 93 20.62 30.14 -13.05
C ASP A 93 19.15 29.66 -13.23
N GLN A 94 18.21 30.53 -12.90
CA GLN A 94 16.77 30.16 -12.87
C GLN A 94 16.26 29.70 -14.24
N GLU A 95 16.73 30.27 -15.32
CA GLU A 95 16.30 29.91 -16.68
C GLU A 95 16.82 28.52 -17.08
N ARG A 96 18.08 28.19 -16.78
CA ARG A 96 18.65 26.86 -17.02
C ARG A 96 17.93 25.81 -16.23
N ARG A 97 17.64 26.06 -14.96
CA ARG A 97 16.84 25.13 -14.12
C ARG A 97 15.41 24.97 -14.66
N ARG A 98 14.79 26.07 -15.13
CA ARG A 98 13.46 26.01 -15.77
C ARG A 98 13.48 25.16 -17.04
N LEU A 99 14.49 25.31 -17.87
CA LEU A 99 14.66 24.52 -19.10
C LEU A 99 14.91 23.05 -18.79
N ALA A 100 15.76 22.73 -17.80
CA ALA A 100 15.99 21.36 -17.37
C ALA A 100 14.70 20.69 -16.88
N ARG A 101 13.88 21.38 -16.06
CA ARG A 101 12.56 20.88 -15.67
C ARG A 101 11.63 20.60 -16.85
N ALA A 102 11.69 21.43 -17.87
CA ALA A 102 10.80 21.33 -19.03
C ALA A 102 11.22 20.25 -20.04
N ARG A 103 12.51 19.91 -20.11
CA ARG A 103 13.08 19.04 -21.15
C ARG A 103 13.69 17.75 -20.62
N ASP A 104 14.37 17.83 -19.47
CA ASP A 104 15.17 16.72 -18.96
C ASP A 104 14.47 15.96 -17.82
N LEU A 105 13.37 16.51 -17.27
CA LEU A 105 12.61 15.92 -16.17
C LEU A 105 11.21 15.52 -16.59
N GLY A 106 10.85 14.26 -16.32
CA GLY A 106 9.48 13.76 -16.26
C GLY A 106 9.07 13.50 -14.80
N VAL A 107 7.80 13.73 -14.46
CA VAL A 107 7.33 13.56 -13.08
C VAL A 107 6.03 12.75 -13.04
N VAL A 108 6.01 11.74 -12.18
CA VAL A 108 4.82 10.99 -11.81
C VAL A 108 4.57 11.21 -10.32
N PHE A 109 3.56 12.01 -9.98
CA PHE A 109 3.24 12.33 -8.59
C PHE A 109 2.43 11.23 -7.91
N GLN A 110 2.44 11.24 -6.58
CA GLN A 110 1.79 10.26 -5.72
C GLN A 110 0.27 10.20 -5.91
N ASP A 111 -0.40 11.34 -6.05
CA ASP A 111 -1.86 11.42 -6.19
C ASP A 111 -2.26 11.89 -7.60
N PRO A 112 -2.80 10.99 -8.44
CA PRO A 112 -3.27 11.35 -9.76
C PRO A 112 -4.51 12.25 -9.77
N MET A 113 -5.23 12.37 -8.64
CA MET A 113 -6.41 13.24 -8.53
C MET A 113 -6.03 14.72 -8.45
N THR A 114 -4.95 15.01 -7.75
CA THR A 114 -4.46 16.40 -7.55
C THR A 114 -3.48 16.82 -8.63
N SER A 115 -2.88 15.87 -9.35
CA SER A 115 -1.86 16.13 -10.38
C SER A 115 -2.45 16.50 -11.74
N LEU A 116 -3.63 15.99 -12.07
CA LEU A 116 -4.35 16.34 -13.28
C LEU A 116 -5.32 17.49 -13.00
N ASN A 117 -5.37 18.48 -13.91
CA ASN A 117 -6.33 19.56 -13.80
C ASN A 117 -7.78 19.03 -13.98
N PRO A 118 -8.64 19.04 -12.93
CA PRO A 118 -9.95 18.43 -12.98
C PRO A 118 -10.93 19.12 -13.93
N THR A 119 -10.68 20.39 -14.30
CA THR A 119 -11.53 21.19 -15.19
C THR A 119 -11.08 21.15 -16.63
N MET A 120 -9.94 20.48 -16.92
CA MET A 120 -9.37 20.37 -18.26
C MET A 120 -9.49 18.93 -18.78
N ARG A 121 -9.84 18.77 -20.05
CA ARG A 121 -9.88 17.44 -20.69
C ARG A 121 -8.50 16.82 -20.72
N VAL A 122 -8.43 15.50 -20.54
CA VAL A 122 -7.20 14.72 -20.51
C VAL A 122 -6.35 14.95 -21.76
N GLY A 123 -6.99 14.91 -22.94
CA GLY A 123 -6.28 15.09 -24.22
C GLY A 123 -5.55 16.43 -24.31
N ARG A 124 -6.12 17.53 -23.78
CA ARG A 124 -5.45 18.84 -23.79
C ARG A 124 -4.20 18.81 -22.92
N GLN A 125 -4.25 18.18 -21.75
CA GLN A 125 -3.11 18.07 -20.83
C GLN A 125 -1.98 17.22 -21.43
N VAL A 126 -2.33 16.10 -22.06
CA VAL A 126 -1.34 15.23 -22.71
C VAL A 126 -0.73 15.91 -23.95
N VAL A 127 -1.55 16.62 -24.76
CA VAL A 127 -1.05 17.38 -25.93
C VAL A 127 -0.10 18.50 -25.52
N GLU A 128 -0.36 19.18 -24.39
CA GLU A 128 0.54 20.21 -23.86
C GLU A 128 1.92 19.64 -23.54
N ALA A 129 2.00 18.42 -22.98
CA ALA A 129 3.26 17.72 -22.72
C ALA A 129 3.90 17.14 -24.00
N ALA A 130 3.08 16.55 -24.90
CA ALA A 130 3.54 15.84 -26.08
C ALA A 130 3.82 16.72 -27.31
N GLY A 131 3.37 17.98 -27.29
CA GLY A 131 3.55 18.94 -28.38
C GLY A 131 2.57 18.76 -29.56
N SER A 132 1.94 17.58 -29.73
CA SER A 132 0.97 17.32 -30.79
C SER A 132 -0.09 16.29 -30.39
N ALA A 133 -1.26 16.35 -31.06
CA ALA A 133 -2.34 15.38 -30.82
C ALA A 133 -1.98 13.96 -31.28
N ALA A 134 -1.22 13.83 -32.37
CA ALA A 134 -0.77 12.53 -32.88
C ALA A 134 0.17 11.85 -31.87
N GLU A 135 1.12 12.60 -31.32
CA GLU A 135 2.04 12.08 -30.30
C GLU A 135 1.32 11.77 -28.99
N ALA A 136 0.36 12.60 -28.57
CA ALA A 136 -0.47 12.32 -27.41
C ALA A 136 -1.23 10.99 -27.54
N VAL A 137 -1.81 10.70 -28.69
CA VAL A 137 -2.48 9.41 -28.98
C VAL A 137 -1.48 8.26 -28.95
N ARG A 138 -0.29 8.44 -29.54
CA ARG A 138 0.78 7.43 -29.53
C ARG A 138 1.19 7.08 -28.09
N LEU A 139 1.46 8.10 -27.26
CA LEU A 139 1.85 7.92 -25.86
C LEU A 139 0.74 7.24 -25.04
N LEU A 140 -0.51 7.69 -25.18
CA LEU A 140 -1.64 7.07 -24.49
C LEU A 140 -1.81 5.58 -24.87
N ARG A 141 -1.53 5.24 -26.13
CA ARG A 141 -1.55 3.84 -26.60
C ARG A 141 -0.37 3.04 -26.02
N ALA A 142 0.83 3.62 -26.00
CA ALA A 142 2.02 3.00 -25.42
C ALA A 142 1.86 2.68 -23.91
N VAL A 143 1.19 3.56 -23.15
CA VAL A 143 0.87 3.28 -21.73
C VAL A 143 -0.34 2.36 -21.55
N GLY A 144 -0.94 1.85 -22.64
CA GLY A 144 -2.05 0.90 -22.60
C GLY A 144 -3.41 1.54 -22.22
N VAL A 145 -3.64 2.82 -22.54
CA VAL A 145 -4.96 3.44 -22.41
C VAL A 145 -5.86 2.94 -23.55
N PRO A 146 -6.99 2.29 -23.27
CA PRO A 146 -7.91 1.81 -24.30
C PRO A 146 -8.66 2.98 -24.95
N ASP A 147 -8.93 2.89 -26.26
CA ASP A 147 -9.62 3.92 -27.04
C ASP A 147 -9.05 5.34 -26.79
N PRO A 148 -7.73 5.58 -27.04
CA PRO A 148 -7.07 6.83 -26.67
C PRO A 148 -7.79 8.06 -27.21
N GLU A 149 -8.26 8.03 -28.45
CA GLU A 149 -8.98 9.13 -29.13
C GLU A 149 -10.27 9.50 -28.40
N ARG A 150 -10.97 8.52 -27.86
CA ARG A 150 -12.18 8.73 -27.05
C ARG A 150 -11.79 9.26 -25.67
N ARG A 151 -10.77 8.67 -25.03
CA ARG A 151 -10.32 9.06 -23.68
C ARG A 151 -9.73 10.47 -23.62
N MET A 152 -9.13 10.96 -24.70
CA MET A 152 -8.68 12.36 -24.79
C MET A 152 -9.82 13.38 -24.59
N ARG A 153 -11.07 13.00 -24.86
CA ARG A 153 -12.25 13.88 -24.66
C ARG A 153 -12.77 13.84 -23.22
N ALA A 154 -12.34 12.87 -22.42
CA ALA A 154 -12.77 12.70 -21.04
C ALA A 154 -12.10 13.71 -20.10
N TYR A 155 -12.74 13.97 -18.96
CA TYR A 155 -12.14 14.68 -17.83
C TYR A 155 -11.48 13.69 -16.87
N PRO A 156 -10.51 14.10 -16.03
CA PRO A 156 -9.83 13.22 -15.09
C PRO A 156 -10.78 12.41 -14.18
N HIS A 157 -11.84 13.03 -13.68
CA HIS A 157 -12.81 12.37 -12.81
C HIS A 157 -13.64 11.27 -13.49
N GLU A 158 -13.62 11.20 -14.83
CA GLU A 158 -14.31 10.17 -15.62
C GLU A 158 -13.43 8.94 -15.88
N LEU A 159 -12.14 8.98 -15.46
CA LEU A 159 -11.19 7.89 -15.60
C LEU A 159 -11.05 7.12 -14.27
N SER A 160 -10.76 5.82 -14.36
CA SER A 160 -10.32 5.02 -13.21
C SER A 160 -8.97 5.52 -12.64
N GLY A 161 -8.63 5.16 -11.39
CA GLY A 161 -7.35 5.49 -10.79
C GLY A 161 -6.16 5.04 -11.66
N GLY A 162 -6.20 3.78 -12.13
CA GLY A 162 -5.16 3.24 -13.01
C GLY A 162 -5.07 3.94 -14.37
N LEU A 163 -6.19 4.37 -14.96
CA LEU A 163 -6.16 5.16 -16.21
C LEU A 163 -5.56 6.55 -16.00
N ARG A 164 -5.89 7.22 -14.89
CA ARG A 164 -5.26 8.51 -14.54
C ARG A 164 -3.76 8.37 -14.36
N GLN A 165 -3.33 7.30 -13.69
CA GLN A 165 -1.91 7.01 -13.49
C GLN A 165 -1.19 6.78 -14.81
N ARG A 166 -1.78 6.01 -15.73
CA ARG A 166 -1.23 5.82 -17.08
C ARG A 166 -1.16 7.12 -17.88
N VAL A 167 -2.17 7.99 -17.76
CA VAL A 167 -2.14 9.33 -18.36
C VAL A 167 -0.98 10.15 -17.80
N MET A 168 -0.75 10.15 -16.50
CA MET A 168 0.39 10.84 -15.88
C MET A 168 1.73 10.27 -16.37
N ILE A 169 1.87 8.96 -16.49
CA ILE A 169 3.07 8.33 -17.05
C ILE A 169 3.26 8.76 -18.52
N ALA A 170 2.19 8.78 -19.33
CA ALA A 170 2.26 9.29 -20.71
C ALA A 170 2.77 10.73 -20.78
N MET A 171 2.32 11.58 -19.86
CA MET A 171 2.80 12.97 -19.76
C MET A 171 4.25 13.04 -19.28
N ALA A 172 4.65 12.18 -18.33
CA ALA A 172 6.00 12.18 -17.78
C ALA A 172 7.05 11.73 -18.80
N VAL A 173 6.72 10.81 -19.72
CA VAL A 173 7.64 10.35 -20.78
C VAL A 173 7.61 11.24 -22.03
N ALA A 174 6.64 12.15 -22.13
CA ALA A 174 6.52 13.06 -23.26
C ALA A 174 7.78 13.91 -23.40
N GLY A 175 8.26 14.08 -24.64
CA GLY A 175 9.48 14.83 -24.90
C GLY A 175 10.80 14.10 -24.66
N GLY A 176 10.78 12.85 -24.20
CA GLY A 176 11.99 12.06 -24.00
C GLY A 176 12.89 12.60 -22.88
N PRO A 177 12.42 12.68 -21.62
CA PRO A 177 13.21 13.21 -20.51
C PRO A 177 14.44 12.35 -20.23
N ARG A 178 15.48 12.94 -19.64
CA ARG A 178 16.66 12.19 -19.18
C ARG A 178 16.43 11.48 -17.86
N LEU A 179 15.60 12.07 -17.00
CA LEU A 179 15.23 11.52 -15.70
C LEU A 179 13.72 11.56 -15.49
N ILE A 180 13.13 10.47 -15.03
CA ILE A 180 11.77 10.43 -14.51
C ILE A 180 11.85 10.29 -12.99
N VAL A 181 11.18 11.19 -12.26
CA VAL A 181 10.95 11.07 -10.82
C VAL A 181 9.54 10.55 -10.60
N ALA A 182 9.42 9.32 -10.11
CA ALA A 182 8.15 8.66 -9.82
C ALA A 182 7.98 8.55 -8.28
N ASP A 183 7.21 9.47 -7.70
CA ASP A 183 6.97 9.52 -6.26
C ASP A 183 5.74 8.68 -5.92
N GLU A 184 5.97 7.49 -5.37
CA GLU A 184 4.94 6.49 -5.01
C GLU A 184 3.93 6.23 -6.16
N PRO A 185 4.38 5.85 -7.36
CA PRO A 185 3.54 5.80 -8.55
C PRO A 185 2.42 4.74 -8.50
N THR A 186 2.38 3.91 -7.47
CA THR A 186 1.42 2.81 -7.32
C THR A 186 0.57 2.92 -6.06
N THR A 187 0.76 3.95 -5.23
CA THR A 187 -0.03 4.18 -4.02
C THR A 187 -1.51 4.37 -4.37
N ALA A 188 -2.39 3.78 -3.59
CA ALA A 188 -3.84 3.75 -3.78
C ALA A 188 -4.33 2.98 -5.05
N LEU A 189 -3.46 2.21 -5.70
CA LEU A 189 -3.84 1.28 -6.76
C LEU A 189 -4.00 -0.14 -6.17
N ASP A 190 -4.92 -0.91 -6.72
CA ASP A 190 -4.98 -2.34 -6.40
C ASP A 190 -3.79 -3.09 -7.03
N VAL A 191 -3.46 -4.26 -6.46
CA VAL A 191 -2.26 -5.04 -6.79
C VAL A 191 -2.18 -5.37 -8.28
N THR A 192 -3.32 -5.55 -8.95
CA THR A 192 -3.37 -5.88 -10.37
C THR A 192 -3.03 -4.70 -11.27
N VAL A 193 -3.59 -3.53 -10.96
CA VAL A 193 -3.28 -2.27 -11.66
C VAL A 193 -1.86 -1.83 -11.36
N GLN A 194 -1.39 -2.01 -10.12
CA GLN A 194 -0.02 -1.74 -9.72
C GLN A 194 0.99 -2.48 -10.59
N SER A 195 0.87 -3.82 -10.71
CA SER A 195 1.76 -4.63 -11.55
C SER A 195 1.74 -4.20 -13.02
N GLN A 196 0.59 -3.80 -13.55
CA GLN A 196 0.47 -3.29 -14.92
C GLN A 196 1.18 -1.93 -15.08
N VAL A 197 1.02 -1.00 -14.12
CA VAL A 197 1.66 0.33 -14.13
C VAL A 197 3.19 0.18 -14.06
N LEU A 198 3.70 -0.70 -13.21
CA LEU A 198 5.14 -0.96 -13.08
C LEU A 198 5.74 -1.52 -14.38
N ARG A 199 5.06 -2.47 -15.04
CA ARG A 199 5.50 -2.99 -16.34
C ARG A 199 5.51 -1.93 -17.43
N VAL A 200 4.50 -1.06 -17.47
CA VAL A 200 4.46 0.07 -18.41
C VAL A 200 5.65 1.01 -18.17
N LEU A 201 5.91 1.34 -16.92
CA LEU A 201 7.05 2.20 -16.56
C LEU A 201 8.39 1.57 -16.98
N ARG A 202 8.60 0.27 -16.74
CA ARG A 202 9.80 -0.45 -17.16
C ARG A 202 9.96 -0.44 -18.69
N GLY A 203 8.90 -0.86 -19.42
CA GLY A 203 8.94 -0.90 -20.89
C GLY A 203 9.25 0.46 -21.52
N LEU A 204 8.69 1.53 -20.97
CA LEU A 204 8.98 2.89 -21.45
C LEU A 204 10.39 3.36 -21.10
N THR A 205 10.92 2.98 -19.93
CA THR A 205 12.30 3.25 -19.55
C THR A 205 13.28 2.59 -20.53
N ASP A 206 13.01 1.34 -20.90
CA ASP A 206 13.81 0.59 -21.85
C ASP A 206 13.73 1.19 -23.28
N GLU A 207 12.55 1.69 -23.69
CA GLU A 207 12.33 2.30 -25.01
C GLU A 207 12.98 3.69 -25.12
N VAL A 208 12.82 4.54 -24.08
CA VAL A 208 13.28 5.93 -24.07
C VAL A 208 14.75 6.02 -23.62
N GLY A 209 15.26 5.05 -22.87
CA GLY A 209 16.62 5.05 -22.32
C GLY A 209 16.82 6.09 -21.20
N CYS A 210 15.74 6.57 -20.55
CA CYS A 210 15.82 7.52 -19.45
C CYS A 210 16.15 6.84 -18.12
N GLY A 211 16.80 7.56 -17.19
CA GLY A 211 16.93 7.12 -15.80
C GLY A 211 15.60 7.31 -15.06
N VAL A 212 15.30 6.45 -14.09
CA VAL A 212 14.11 6.58 -13.24
C VAL A 212 14.49 6.55 -11.77
N LEU A 213 14.07 7.55 -11.01
CA LEU A 213 14.04 7.51 -9.55
C LEU A 213 12.63 7.11 -9.12
N MET A 214 12.48 5.85 -8.69
CA MET A 214 11.21 5.35 -8.18
C MET A 214 11.21 5.38 -6.65
N ILE A 215 10.40 6.24 -6.06
CA ILE A 215 10.22 6.32 -4.62
C ILE A 215 9.07 5.40 -4.21
N THR A 216 9.30 4.58 -3.19
CA THR A 216 8.27 3.72 -2.60
C THR A 216 8.59 3.46 -1.13
N HIS A 217 7.60 3.07 -0.35
CA HIS A 217 7.79 2.57 1.01
C HIS A 217 7.82 1.03 1.06
N ASP A 218 7.62 0.34 -0.07
CA ASP A 218 7.59 -1.12 -0.16
C ASP A 218 8.77 -1.65 -0.99
N LEU A 219 9.69 -2.38 -0.32
CA LEU A 219 10.81 -3.09 -0.95
C LEU A 219 10.34 -4.15 -1.96
N GLY A 220 9.17 -4.74 -1.77
CA GLY A 220 8.62 -5.71 -2.71
C GLY A 220 8.16 -5.07 -4.02
N VAL A 221 7.69 -3.83 -3.98
CA VAL A 221 7.36 -3.03 -5.17
C VAL A 221 8.65 -2.67 -5.92
N ALA A 222 9.67 -2.18 -5.19
CA ALA A 222 10.98 -1.90 -5.77
C ALA A 222 11.58 -3.16 -6.42
N GLY A 223 11.47 -4.30 -5.76
CA GLY A 223 11.97 -5.60 -6.22
C GLY A 223 11.38 -6.08 -7.54
N GLN A 224 10.23 -5.55 -7.99
CA GLN A 224 9.62 -5.97 -9.26
C GLN A 224 10.28 -5.34 -10.50
N ILE A 225 10.79 -4.11 -10.38
CA ILE A 225 11.28 -3.37 -11.56
C ILE A 225 12.60 -2.62 -11.36
N ALA A 226 13.04 -2.38 -10.13
CA ALA A 226 14.27 -1.62 -9.89
C ALA A 226 15.51 -2.48 -10.20
N ASP A 227 16.48 -1.88 -10.86
CA ASP A 227 17.79 -2.50 -11.11
C ASP A 227 18.65 -2.43 -9.84
N ARG A 228 18.56 -1.31 -9.13
CA ARG A 228 19.26 -1.03 -7.88
C ARG A 228 18.32 -0.40 -6.87
N VAL A 229 18.56 -0.68 -5.59
CA VAL A 229 17.81 -0.11 -4.47
C VAL A 229 18.74 0.73 -3.61
N ALA A 230 18.24 1.88 -3.16
CA ALA A 230 18.82 2.72 -2.13
C ALA A 230 17.83 2.85 -0.97
N VAL A 231 18.26 2.50 0.23
CA VAL A 231 17.45 2.54 1.46
C VAL A 231 17.79 3.80 2.25
N MET A 232 16.78 4.60 2.57
CA MET A 232 16.93 5.88 3.27
C MET A 232 16.32 5.84 4.65
N TYR A 233 17.08 6.27 5.66
CA TYR A 233 16.63 6.43 7.03
C TYR A 233 17.16 7.73 7.66
N GLY A 234 16.30 8.52 8.29
CA GLY A 234 16.69 9.75 8.97
C GLY A 234 17.48 10.74 8.08
N GLY A 235 17.10 10.89 6.81
CA GLY A 235 17.76 11.79 5.86
C GLY A 235 19.09 11.29 5.30
N ARG A 236 19.48 10.03 5.54
CA ARG A 236 20.73 9.42 5.09
C ARG A 236 20.48 8.16 4.29
N LEU A 237 21.37 7.84 3.36
CA LEU A 237 21.41 6.50 2.75
C LEU A 237 22.07 5.54 3.73
N VAL A 238 21.38 4.45 4.05
CA VAL A 238 21.87 3.43 4.99
C VAL A 238 22.29 2.14 4.30
N GLU A 239 21.74 1.86 3.13
CA GLU A 239 22.14 0.71 2.30
C GLU A 239 21.84 1.01 0.83
N THR A 240 22.71 0.55 -0.09
CA THR A 240 22.46 0.62 -1.54
C THR A 240 23.18 -0.50 -2.25
N GLY A 241 22.54 -1.07 -3.28
CA GLY A 241 23.12 -2.15 -4.06
C GLY A 241 22.17 -2.67 -5.14
N PRO A 242 22.61 -3.66 -5.93
CA PRO A 242 21.73 -4.39 -6.84
C PRO A 242 20.51 -4.92 -6.10
N THR A 243 19.35 -4.82 -6.72
CA THR A 243 18.07 -5.14 -6.06
C THR A 243 18.03 -6.55 -5.49
N ASP A 244 18.49 -7.56 -6.24
CA ASP A 244 18.56 -8.94 -5.80
C ASP A 244 19.39 -9.09 -4.52
N ARG A 245 20.51 -8.37 -4.42
CA ARG A 245 21.41 -8.43 -3.26
C ARG A 245 20.79 -7.78 -2.03
N VAL A 246 20.24 -6.58 -2.16
CA VAL A 246 19.60 -5.88 -1.03
C VAL A 246 18.41 -6.68 -0.49
N LEU A 247 17.65 -7.38 -1.36
CA LEU A 247 16.50 -8.18 -0.95
C LEU A 247 16.87 -9.54 -0.34
N THR A 248 17.93 -10.19 -0.81
CA THR A 248 18.31 -11.56 -0.37
C THR A 248 19.42 -11.59 0.68
N ASP A 249 20.29 -10.58 0.71
CA ASP A 249 21.44 -10.48 1.62
C ASP A 249 21.57 -9.05 2.20
N PRO A 250 20.52 -8.52 2.87
CA PRO A 250 20.55 -7.18 3.45
C PRO A 250 21.62 -7.06 4.55
N ARG A 251 22.29 -5.91 4.62
CA ARG A 251 23.44 -5.68 5.51
C ARG A 251 23.16 -4.64 6.59
N HIS A 252 22.14 -3.81 6.43
CA HIS A 252 21.76 -2.86 7.45
C HIS A 252 20.59 -3.38 8.28
N PRO A 253 20.62 -3.30 9.63
CA PRO A 253 19.53 -3.78 10.51
C PRO A 253 18.17 -3.19 10.19
N TYR A 254 18.11 -1.95 9.70
CA TYR A 254 16.87 -1.32 9.25
C TYR A 254 16.29 -2.01 8.01
N THR A 255 17.10 -2.31 7.00
CA THR A 255 16.68 -3.02 5.78
C THR A 255 16.18 -4.42 6.12
N ILE A 256 16.90 -5.14 7.01
CA ILE A 256 16.48 -6.46 7.51
C ILE A 256 15.13 -6.36 8.21
N GLY A 257 14.94 -5.35 9.05
CA GLY A 257 13.68 -5.12 9.74
C GLY A 257 12.51 -4.77 8.81
N LEU A 258 12.76 -3.95 7.76
CA LEU A 258 11.76 -3.64 6.74
C LEU A 258 11.33 -4.91 5.98
N LEU A 259 12.28 -5.74 5.56
CA LEU A 259 12.01 -7.01 4.88
C LEU A 259 11.25 -7.99 5.78
N ALA A 260 11.65 -8.08 7.06
CA ALA A 260 10.99 -8.95 8.04
C ALA A 260 9.56 -8.50 8.39
N SER A 261 9.24 -7.21 8.23
CA SER A 261 7.90 -6.66 8.46
C SER A 261 6.97 -6.83 7.25
N ARG A 262 7.50 -7.25 6.11
CA ARG A 262 6.72 -7.50 4.90
C ARG A 262 5.87 -8.76 5.08
N LEU A 263 4.62 -8.66 4.66
CA LEU A 263 3.70 -9.79 4.68
C LEU A 263 3.71 -10.49 3.33
N ASP A 264 3.75 -11.82 3.40
CA ASP A 264 3.62 -12.69 2.24
C ASP A 264 2.77 -13.92 2.59
N PHE A 265 2.60 -14.83 1.64
CA PHE A 265 1.82 -16.05 1.87
C PHE A 265 2.55 -17.11 2.72
N THR A 266 3.81 -16.90 3.08
CA THR A 266 4.56 -17.75 4.01
C THR A 266 4.51 -17.24 5.45
N THR A 267 4.07 -16.00 5.65
CA THR A 267 3.96 -15.38 6.97
C THR A 267 3.06 -16.22 7.89
N ASP A 268 3.59 -16.57 9.07
CA ASP A 268 2.79 -17.30 10.07
C ASP A 268 1.68 -16.41 10.63
N ARG A 269 0.44 -16.77 10.32
CA ARG A 269 -0.73 -16.03 10.77
C ARG A 269 -1.04 -16.19 12.27
N HIS A 270 -0.44 -17.14 12.95
CA HIS A 270 -0.66 -17.40 14.39
C HIS A 270 0.37 -16.70 15.28
N ALA A 271 1.54 -16.39 14.73
CA ALA A 271 2.55 -15.61 15.41
C ALA A 271 2.28 -14.09 15.35
N PRO A 272 2.77 -13.28 16.29
CA PRO A 272 2.81 -11.85 16.16
C PRO A 272 3.61 -11.44 14.93
N LEU A 273 3.10 -10.47 14.15
CA LEU A 273 3.82 -9.94 13.00
C LEU A 273 5.09 -9.21 13.46
N ARG A 274 6.17 -9.41 12.73
CA ARG A 274 7.42 -8.71 13.00
C ARG A 274 7.25 -7.24 12.67
N THR A 275 7.71 -6.39 13.57
CA THR A 275 7.65 -4.94 13.45
C THR A 275 9.00 -4.35 13.79
N LEU A 276 9.29 -3.16 13.27
CA LEU A 276 10.46 -2.42 13.70
C LEU A 276 10.27 -1.96 15.16
N LEU A 277 11.30 -2.08 15.97
CA LEU A 277 11.31 -1.63 17.37
C LEU A 277 11.06 -0.12 17.42
N ALA A 278 10.11 0.30 18.24
CA ALA A 278 9.68 1.69 18.48
C ALA A 278 9.25 2.47 17.25
N GLU A 279 8.28 3.37 17.40
CA GLU A 279 7.98 4.37 16.36
C GLU A 279 9.14 5.36 16.25
N PRO A 280 9.39 5.95 15.05
CA PRO A 280 10.28 7.09 14.94
C PRO A 280 9.73 8.18 15.88
N THR A 281 10.33 8.36 17.05
CA THR A 281 10.13 9.58 17.82
C THR A 281 10.55 10.72 16.90
N ALA A 282 9.69 11.73 16.77
CA ALA A 282 9.94 12.89 15.93
C ALA A 282 11.40 13.30 16.05
N HIS A 283 12.11 13.16 14.95
CA HIS A 283 13.51 13.50 14.72
C HIS A 283 14.22 14.15 15.91
N GLN A 284 14.87 13.35 16.75
CA GLN A 284 16.07 13.81 17.43
C GLN A 284 17.22 13.41 16.49
N PRO A 285 17.79 14.34 15.72
CA PRO A 285 19.03 14.09 15.02
C PRO A 285 20.06 13.81 16.15
N THR A 286 20.52 12.59 16.22
CA THR A 286 21.74 12.32 16.93
C THR A 286 22.86 12.86 16.04
N ASP A 287 23.36 14.05 16.33
CA ASP A 287 24.47 14.66 15.57
C ASP A 287 25.74 13.80 15.68
N ALA A 288 25.76 12.82 16.58
CA ALA A 288 26.81 11.84 16.73
C ALA A 288 26.23 10.41 16.65
N GLY A 289 26.91 9.54 15.88
CA GLY A 289 26.62 8.12 15.81
C GLY A 289 25.50 7.73 14.82
N CYS A 290 25.16 6.44 14.84
CA CYS A 290 24.19 5.84 13.94
C CYS A 290 22.76 6.33 14.24
N ALA A 291 22.09 6.92 13.25
CA ALA A 291 20.72 7.43 13.38
C ALA A 291 19.70 6.31 13.74
N TYR A 292 19.92 5.08 13.31
CA TYR A 292 19.06 3.94 13.61
C TYR A 292 19.27 3.32 15.00
N ARG A 293 20.34 3.71 15.72
CA ARG A 293 20.71 3.15 17.04
C ARG A 293 19.56 2.98 18.03
N PRO A 294 18.63 3.96 18.21
CA PRO A 294 17.56 3.84 19.19
C PRO A 294 16.57 2.69 18.91
N ARG A 295 16.54 2.23 17.66
CA ARG A 295 15.64 1.17 17.18
C ARG A 295 16.39 -0.12 16.79
N CYS A 296 17.72 -0.11 16.97
CA CYS A 296 18.57 -1.21 16.51
C CYS A 296 18.68 -2.28 17.60
N GLY A 297 18.17 -3.49 17.33
CA GLY A 297 18.25 -4.61 18.25
C GLY A 297 19.68 -5.11 18.52
N ILE A 298 20.65 -4.73 17.67
CA ILE A 298 22.06 -5.13 17.78
C ILE A 298 22.99 -3.93 18.05
N ALA A 299 22.46 -2.81 18.57
CA ALA A 299 23.25 -1.62 18.84
C ALA A 299 24.41 -1.93 19.81
N ALA A 300 25.61 -1.39 19.53
CA ALA A 300 26.81 -1.49 20.36
C ALA A 300 27.30 -0.09 20.75
N ALA A 301 28.24 -0.01 21.69
CA ALA A 301 28.76 1.27 22.20
C ALA A 301 29.26 2.19 21.07
N GLY A 302 30.09 1.70 20.16
CA GLY A 302 30.60 2.49 19.00
C GLY A 302 29.52 3.07 18.09
N CYS A 303 28.30 2.49 18.08
CA CYS A 303 27.18 3.07 17.33
C CYS A 303 26.68 4.43 17.90
N ALA A 304 27.10 4.81 19.11
CA ALA A 304 26.76 6.08 19.72
C ALA A 304 27.80 7.18 19.40
N GLU A 305 29.02 6.78 19.09
CA GLU A 305 30.19 7.66 19.05
C GLU A 305 30.50 8.10 17.62
N GLU A 306 30.34 7.21 16.65
CA GLU A 306 30.73 7.44 15.26
C GLU A 306 29.60 7.13 14.29
N LEU A 307 29.41 8.02 13.32
CA LEU A 307 28.49 7.81 12.20
C LEU A 307 29.07 6.78 11.22
N PRO A 308 28.41 5.65 10.99
CA PRO A 308 28.91 4.68 10.03
C PRO A 308 28.90 5.24 8.60
N ALA A 309 30.04 5.17 7.92
CA ALA A 309 30.12 5.54 6.52
C ALA A 309 29.44 4.50 5.63
N LEU A 310 28.80 4.95 4.53
CA LEU A 310 28.27 4.06 3.50
C LEU A 310 29.45 3.42 2.76
N SER A 311 29.83 2.21 3.13
CA SER A 311 31.02 1.51 2.62
C SER A 311 30.68 0.18 1.97
N PRO A 312 31.53 -0.33 1.04
CA PRO A 312 31.30 -1.62 0.38
C PRO A 312 31.13 -2.75 1.40
N ALA A 313 30.08 -3.56 1.23
CA ALA A 313 29.88 -4.74 2.03
C ALA A 313 30.92 -5.83 1.68
N PRO A 314 31.35 -6.66 2.63
CA PRO A 314 32.32 -7.71 2.39
C PRO A 314 31.91 -8.63 1.20
N GLY A 315 32.83 -8.84 0.27
CA GLY A 315 32.63 -9.73 -0.89
C GLY A 315 31.89 -9.12 -2.08
N THR A 316 31.55 -7.82 -2.06
CA THR A 316 30.90 -7.16 -3.21
C THR A 316 31.25 -5.68 -3.29
N ALA A 317 31.67 -5.24 -4.49
CA ALA A 317 32.02 -3.84 -4.74
C ALA A 317 30.79 -2.95 -5.00
N LEU A 318 29.63 -3.54 -5.30
CA LEU A 318 28.42 -2.81 -5.71
C LEU A 318 27.36 -2.71 -4.61
N HIS A 319 27.54 -3.39 -3.46
CA HIS A 319 26.63 -3.38 -2.35
C HIS A 319 27.26 -2.65 -1.17
N HIS A 320 26.66 -1.56 -0.72
CA HIS A 320 27.17 -0.67 0.33
C HIS A 320 26.20 -0.60 1.50
N ALA A 321 26.72 -0.57 2.72
CA ALA A 321 25.92 -0.42 3.92
C ALA A 321 26.60 0.52 4.95
N ALA A 322 25.82 1.35 5.59
CA ALA A 322 26.24 2.28 6.65
C ALA A 322 26.00 1.65 8.02
N CYS A 323 26.73 0.56 8.35
CA CYS A 323 26.59 -0.13 9.62
C CYS A 323 27.94 -0.67 10.10
N HIS A 324 28.34 -0.36 11.34
CA HIS A 324 29.56 -0.90 11.96
C HIS A 324 29.56 -2.42 12.09
N ARG A 325 28.36 -3.04 12.12
CA ARG A 325 28.17 -4.48 12.26
C ARG A 325 27.54 -5.15 11.02
N ALA A 326 27.70 -4.54 9.86
CA ALA A 326 27.12 -5.05 8.61
C ALA A 326 27.44 -6.53 8.31
N PRO A 327 28.67 -7.05 8.57
CA PRO A 327 28.97 -8.47 8.31
C PRO A 327 28.18 -9.44 9.18
N GLU A 328 27.76 -9.02 10.35
CA GLU A 328 27.11 -9.86 11.38
C GLU A 328 25.60 -9.59 11.49
N ALA A 329 25.12 -8.51 10.88
CA ALA A 329 23.76 -8.00 11.13
C ALA A 329 22.67 -9.06 10.86
N ALA A 330 22.74 -9.77 9.76
CA ALA A 330 21.76 -10.80 9.40
C ALA A 330 21.76 -11.96 10.42
N ARG A 331 22.94 -12.45 10.81
CA ARG A 331 23.08 -13.52 11.81
C ARG A 331 22.58 -13.12 13.17
N LEU A 332 23.00 -11.96 13.69
CA LEU A 332 22.60 -11.48 15.01
C LEU A 332 21.10 -11.24 15.13
N LEU A 333 20.46 -10.76 14.05
CA LEU A 333 19.02 -10.58 14.03
C LEU A 333 18.26 -11.89 13.87
N ALA A 334 18.82 -12.88 13.18
CA ALA A 334 18.26 -14.24 13.09
C ALA A 334 18.33 -14.94 14.47
N ASP A 335 19.45 -14.83 15.19
CA ASP A 335 19.63 -15.40 16.53
C ASP A 335 18.63 -14.77 17.53
N GLN A 336 18.38 -13.45 17.45
CA GLN A 336 17.35 -12.79 18.25
C GLN A 336 15.92 -13.20 17.89
N ALA A 337 15.66 -13.53 16.64
CA ALA A 337 14.36 -14.01 16.18
C ALA A 337 14.03 -15.43 16.65
N GLY A 338 15.07 -16.24 16.92
CA GLY A 338 14.94 -17.59 17.47
C GLY A 338 14.76 -17.60 19.00
N ALA A 339 15.03 -16.49 19.70
CA ALA A 339 14.70 -16.37 21.11
C ALA A 339 13.16 -16.30 21.26
N PRO A 340 12.53 -17.16 22.09
CA PRO A 340 11.11 -17.06 22.35
C PRO A 340 10.84 -15.66 22.89
N VAL A 341 10.03 -14.88 22.17
CA VAL A 341 9.45 -13.66 22.70
C VAL A 341 8.62 -14.13 23.91
N THR A 342 9.14 -13.90 25.10
CA THR A 342 8.40 -14.19 26.33
C THR A 342 7.13 -13.34 26.22
N PRO A 343 5.94 -13.94 26.06
CA PRO A 343 4.72 -13.16 26.07
C PRO A 343 4.70 -12.44 27.40
N ALA A 344 4.56 -11.12 27.38
CA ALA A 344 4.38 -10.32 28.57
C ALA A 344 3.21 -10.93 29.35
N GLY A 345 3.53 -11.68 30.41
CA GLY A 345 2.69 -12.41 31.33
C GLY A 345 1.40 -12.96 30.70
N GLU A 346 1.28 -14.28 30.60
CA GLU A 346 0.00 -14.93 30.37
C GLU A 346 -1.04 -14.35 31.33
N ARG A 347 -1.80 -13.38 30.84
CA ARG A 347 -3.06 -13.06 31.53
C ARG A 347 -3.96 -14.26 31.31
N PRO A 348 -4.50 -14.87 32.38
CA PRO A 348 -5.40 -15.99 32.23
C PRO A 348 -6.54 -15.55 31.30
N GLY A 349 -6.58 -16.14 30.11
CA GLY A 349 -7.71 -15.99 29.21
C GLY A 349 -8.98 -16.39 29.97
N PRO A 350 -10.15 -15.78 29.70
CA PRO A 350 -11.38 -16.18 30.32
C PRO A 350 -11.54 -17.69 30.07
N ALA A 351 -11.62 -18.44 31.18
CA ALA A 351 -11.73 -19.90 31.19
C ALA A 351 -12.72 -20.35 30.13
N GLY A 352 -12.30 -21.27 29.29
CA GLY A 352 -13.03 -21.73 28.12
C GLY A 352 -14.49 -22.01 28.41
N ARG A 353 -15.34 -21.10 27.96
CA ARG A 353 -16.75 -21.44 27.73
C ARG A 353 -16.72 -22.33 26.51
N GLY A 354 -17.06 -23.58 26.71
CA GLY A 354 -17.24 -24.55 25.64
C GLY A 354 -18.00 -23.90 24.48
N ARG A 355 -17.42 -23.98 23.30
CA ARG A 355 -18.03 -23.42 22.08
C ARG A 355 -19.45 -23.97 21.95
N PRO A 356 -20.48 -23.13 21.87
CA PRO A 356 -21.83 -23.63 21.65
C PRO A 356 -21.91 -24.42 20.33
N PRO A 357 -22.68 -25.46 20.22
CA PRO A 357 -22.71 -26.37 19.07
C PRO A 357 -23.31 -25.80 17.78
N VAL A 358 -23.81 -24.56 17.81
CA VAL A 358 -24.31 -23.83 16.62
C VAL A 358 -23.60 -22.48 16.57
N PRO A 359 -22.95 -22.13 15.45
CA PRO A 359 -22.30 -20.81 15.30
C PRO A 359 -23.37 -19.71 15.38
N ASP A 360 -23.21 -18.84 16.35
CA ASP A 360 -24.09 -17.67 16.52
C ASP A 360 -23.74 -16.64 15.42
N VAL A 361 -24.59 -16.54 14.39
CA VAL A 361 -24.43 -15.59 13.29
C VAL A 361 -24.70 -14.20 13.83
N VAL A 362 -23.67 -13.32 13.86
CA VAL A 362 -23.77 -11.97 14.38
C VAL A 362 -24.19 -10.97 13.31
N LEU A 363 -23.85 -11.20 12.05
CA LEU A 363 -24.25 -10.40 10.90
C LEU A 363 -24.64 -11.32 9.73
N GLN A 364 -25.79 -11.02 9.13
CA GLN A 364 -26.26 -11.73 7.94
C GLN A 364 -26.72 -10.75 6.89
N THR A 365 -26.33 -10.98 5.66
CA THR A 365 -26.87 -10.26 4.50
C THR A 365 -27.57 -11.25 3.56
N THR A 366 -28.72 -10.83 3.03
CA THR A 366 -29.49 -11.64 2.08
C THR A 366 -29.81 -10.83 0.86
N GLU A 367 -29.29 -11.28 -0.30
CA GLU A 367 -29.52 -10.71 -1.65
C GLU A 367 -29.39 -9.17 -1.70
N LEU A 368 -28.35 -8.64 -1.04
CA LEU A 368 -28.13 -7.20 -0.98
C LEU A 368 -27.83 -6.61 -2.37
N THR A 369 -28.61 -5.64 -2.79
CA THR A 369 -28.33 -4.79 -3.96
C THR A 369 -28.22 -3.34 -3.54
N CYS A 370 -27.34 -2.61 -4.22
CA CYS A 370 -27.21 -1.18 -4.03
C CYS A 370 -26.90 -0.48 -5.36
N ASP A 371 -27.79 0.43 -5.74
CA ASP A 371 -27.69 1.17 -6.98
C ASP A 371 -27.55 2.67 -6.70
N PHE A 372 -26.65 3.31 -7.42
CA PHE A 372 -26.50 4.75 -7.41
C PHE A 372 -26.97 5.34 -8.75
N THR A 373 -27.70 6.45 -8.69
CA THR A 373 -28.01 7.24 -9.88
C THR A 373 -26.81 8.11 -10.20
N VAL A 374 -26.20 7.89 -11.35
CA VAL A 374 -25.11 8.71 -11.88
C VAL A 374 -25.52 9.37 -13.17
N ARG A 375 -24.91 10.50 -13.54
CA ARG A 375 -25.14 11.16 -14.82
C ARG A 375 -23.95 10.89 -15.74
N ASP A 376 -24.23 10.51 -17.00
CA ASP A 376 -23.20 10.40 -18.03
C ASP A 376 -22.76 11.81 -18.52
N GLN A 377 -21.73 11.85 -19.37
CA GLN A 377 -21.20 13.09 -19.96
C GLN A 377 -22.24 13.91 -20.72
N ARG A 378 -23.35 13.30 -21.13
CA ARG A 378 -24.47 13.94 -21.83
C ARG A 378 -25.60 14.34 -20.88
N GLY A 379 -25.38 14.26 -19.55
CA GLY A 379 -26.37 14.56 -18.52
C GLY A 379 -27.46 13.51 -18.37
N ARG A 380 -27.41 12.39 -19.10
CA ARG A 380 -28.41 11.32 -19.00
C ARG A 380 -28.18 10.52 -17.73
N LYS A 381 -29.28 10.23 -17.03
CA LYS A 381 -29.25 9.40 -15.81
C LYS A 381 -28.90 7.96 -16.18
N GLY A 382 -27.87 7.41 -15.56
CA GLY A 382 -27.50 6.01 -15.59
C GLY A 382 -27.63 5.39 -14.20
N ARG A 383 -27.74 4.06 -14.14
CA ARG A 383 -27.76 3.27 -12.90
C ARG A 383 -26.42 2.58 -12.75
N LEU A 384 -25.72 2.84 -11.66
CA LEU A 384 -24.50 2.16 -11.29
C LEU A 384 -24.84 1.11 -10.23
N ALA A 385 -24.77 -0.17 -10.59
CA ALA A 385 -25.05 -1.29 -9.71
C ALA A 385 -23.79 -1.61 -8.87
N ALA A 386 -23.67 -1.00 -7.69
CA ALA A 386 -22.52 -1.19 -6.80
C ALA A 386 -22.54 -2.53 -6.06
N LEU A 387 -23.74 -3.05 -5.69
CA LEU A 387 -23.94 -4.40 -5.19
C LEU A 387 -25.03 -5.10 -5.98
N ARG A 388 -24.85 -6.40 -6.24
CA ARG A 388 -25.65 -7.18 -7.19
C ARG A 388 -26.07 -8.55 -6.62
N GLY A 389 -26.69 -8.55 -5.43
CA GLY A 389 -27.13 -9.77 -4.73
C GLY A 389 -26.01 -10.38 -3.88
N VAL A 390 -25.59 -9.66 -2.83
CA VAL A 390 -24.56 -10.14 -1.89
C VAL A 390 -25.25 -10.83 -0.71
N THR A 391 -24.94 -12.12 -0.53
CA THR A 391 -25.38 -12.94 0.59
C THR A 391 -24.16 -13.47 1.32
N VAL A 392 -24.03 -13.15 2.63
CA VAL A 392 -22.95 -13.65 3.48
C VAL A 392 -23.39 -13.67 4.94
N ASP A 393 -23.00 -14.73 5.64
CA ASP A 393 -23.18 -14.92 7.09
C ASP A 393 -21.83 -14.76 7.78
N ILE A 394 -21.77 -13.98 8.86
CA ILE A 394 -20.58 -13.70 9.66
C ILE A 394 -20.86 -14.15 11.10
N GLU A 395 -19.98 -14.97 11.64
CA GLU A 395 -20.13 -15.54 12.98
C GLU A 395 -19.60 -14.63 14.07
N ALA A 396 -20.10 -14.81 15.28
CA ALA A 396 -19.63 -14.09 16.44
C ALA A 396 -18.15 -14.41 16.72
N GLY A 397 -17.33 -13.38 16.89
CA GLY A 397 -15.89 -13.50 17.11
C GLY A 397 -15.07 -13.86 15.86
N GLU A 398 -15.69 -14.01 14.69
CA GLU A 398 -15.00 -14.28 13.41
C GLU A 398 -14.30 -13.01 12.90
N SER A 399 -13.19 -13.20 12.17
CA SER A 399 -12.61 -12.19 11.30
C SER A 399 -12.78 -12.60 9.84
N ILE A 400 -13.48 -11.79 9.06
CA ILE A 400 -13.67 -12.02 7.62
C ILE A 400 -13.05 -10.87 6.82
N ALA A 401 -12.24 -11.22 5.80
CA ALA A 401 -11.68 -10.23 4.88
C ALA A 401 -12.49 -10.17 3.57
N LEU A 402 -12.84 -8.96 3.15
CA LEU A 402 -13.42 -8.68 1.84
C LEU A 402 -12.30 -8.20 0.92
N VAL A 403 -11.99 -8.95 -0.14
CA VAL A 403 -10.91 -8.63 -1.08
C VAL A 403 -11.45 -8.48 -2.51
N GLY A 404 -10.73 -7.74 -3.36
CA GLY A 404 -11.08 -7.51 -4.76
C GLY A 404 -10.57 -6.17 -5.27
N GLU A 405 -10.63 -5.97 -6.58
CA GLU A 405 -10.20 -4.72 -7.23
C GLU A 405 -10.97 -3.49 -6.74
N SER A 406 -10.41 -2.30 -6.98
CA SER A 406 -11.09 -1.03 -6.71
C SER A 406 -12.42 -0.97 -7.49
N GLY A 407 -13.48 -0.47 -6.85
CA GLY A 407 -14.81 -0.43 -7.46
C GLY A 407 -15.59 -1.76 -7.43
N SER A 408 -15.08 -2.82 -6.81
CA SER A 408 -15.81 -4.10 -6.70
C SER A 408 -17.00 -4.08 -5.72
N GLY A 409 -17.18 -3.00 -4.95
CA GLY A 409 -18.32 -2.81 -4.05
C GLY A 409 -18.01 -3.01 -2.56
N LYS A 410 -16.78 -3.29 -2.15
CA LYS A 410 -16.36 -3.57 -0.76
C LYS A 410 -16.78 -2.48 0.23
N SER A 411 -16.36 -1.24 0.01
CA SER A 411 -16.70 -0.11 0.88
C SER A 411 -18.19 0.21 0.88
N THR A 412 -18.91 -0.07 -0.22
CA THR A 412 -20.38 0.06 -0.26
C THR A 412 -21.03 -0.97 0.66
N LEU A 413 -20.57 -2.22 0.64
CA LEU A 413 -21.03 -3.25 1.56
C LEU A 413 -20.77 -2.86 3.02
N LEU A 414 -19.53 -2.42 3.35
CA LEU A 414 -19.22 -1.95 4.70
C LEU A 414 -20.13 -0.81 5.17
N ARG A 415 -20.39 0.19 4.32
CA ARG A 415 -21.28 1.32 4.65
C ARG A 415 -22.71 0.88 4.89
N ILE A 416 -23.20 -0.15 4.18
CA ILE A 416 -24.51 -0.73 4.42
C ILE A 416 -24.51 -1.46 5.77
N LEU A 417 -23.50 -2.29 6.07
CA LEU A 417 -23.36 -2.96 7.36
C LEU A 417 -23.26 -1.97 8.52
N ALA A 418 -22.57 -0.84 8.33
CA ALA A 418 -22.49 0.25 9.31
C ALA A 418 -23.80 1.04 9.44
N GLY A 419 -24.80 0.81 8.56
CA GLY A 419 -26.03 1.58 8.50
C GLY A 419 -25.87 3.01 7.97
N LEU A 420 -24.72 3.33 7.35
CA LEU A 420 -24.43 4.63 6.74
C LEU A 420 -25.04 4.75 5.33
N GLN A 421 -25.33 3.62 4.69
CA GLN A 421 -25.94 3.53 3.36
C GLN A 421 -27.13 2.58 3.42
N LYS A 422 -28.25 2.95 2.81
CA LYS A 422 -29.39 2.05 2.66
C LYS A 422 -29.20 1.15 1.42
N PRO A 423 -29.48 -0.16 1.49
CA PRO A 423 -29.53 -1.00 0.30
C PRO A 423 -30.73 -0.61 -0.60
N THR A 424 -30.66 -0.94 -1.89
CA THR A 424 -31.78 -0.80 -2.80
C THR A 424 -32.80 -1.93 -2.57
N ASN A 425 -32.31 -3.19 -2.44
CA ASN A 425 -33.09 -4.36 -2.06
C ASN A 425 -32.24 -5.29 -1.18
N GLY A 426 -32.89 -6.30 -0.64
CA GLY A 426 -32.27 -7.26 0.29
C GLY A 426 -32.33 -6.78 1.74
N THR A 427 -31.81 -7.59 2.65
CA THR A 427 -31.87 -7.35 4.09
C THR A 427 -30.51 -7.52 4.76
N VAL A 428 -30.34 -6.79 5.86
CA VAL A 428 -29.22 -6.96 6.80
C VAL A 428 -29.82 -7.29 8.17
N ALA A 429 -29.48 -8.43 8.73
CA ALA A 429 -29.75 -8.79 10.11
C ALA A 429 -28.46 -8.71 10.92
N GLY A 430 -28.51 -8.13 12.11
CA GLY A 430 -27.33 -7.94 12.94
C GLY A 430 -27.62 -7.19 14.23
N PRO A 431 -26.58 -6.88 15.03
CA PRO A 431 -26.72 -6.12 16.27
C PRO A 431 -27.16 -4.67 16.01
N ASP A 432 -27.51 -3.98 17.09
CA ASP A 432 -27.84 -2.56 16.99
C ASP A 432 -26.68 -1.75 16.39
N ARG A 433 -27.01 -0.69 15.66
CA ARG A 433 -25.99 0.18 15.04
C ARG A 433 -24.99 0.75 16.05
N ALA A 434 -25.39 0.90 17.30
CA ALA A 434 -24.50 1.34 18.37
C ALA A 434 -23.37 0.36 18.65
N ASP A 435 -23.60 -0.94 18.42
CA ASP A 435 -22.65 -2.04 18.63
C ASP A 435 -21.79 -2.33 17.40
N ILE A 436 -22.02 -1.61 16.30
CA ILE A 436 -21.21 -1.66 15.08
C ILE A 436 -20.37 -0.39 15.03
N GLN A 437 -19.05 -0.54 14.87
CA GLN A 437 -18.13 0.58 14.69
C GLN A 437 -17.33 0.43 13.42
N MET A 438 -16.95 1.57 12.83
CA MET A 438 -16.20 1.59 11.58
C MET A 438 -14.92 2.42 11.73
N VAL A 439 -13.82 1.83 11.28
CA VAL A 439 -12.54 2.51 11.03
C VAL A 439 -12.46 2.76 9.52
N PHE A 440 -12.38 4.02 9.14
CA PHE A 440 -12.35 4.45 7.74
C PHE A 440 -10.94 4.38 7.15
N GLN A 441 -10.85 4.33 5.84
CA GLN A 441 -9.60 4.26 5.08
C GLN A 441 -8.65 5.41 5.40
N ASP A 442 -9.15 6.64 5.48
CA ASP A 442 -8.40 7.81 5.92
C ASP A 442 -8.74 8.15 7.38
N ALA A 443 -7.89 7.70 8.29
CA ALA A 443 -8.02 8.03 9.71
C ALA A 443 -7.95 9.55 9.95
N GLY A 444 -7.13 10.28 9.19
CA GLY A 444 -7.02 11.74 9.30
C GLY A 444 -8.32 12.46 8.99
N ALA A 445 -8.97 12.08 7.89
CA ALA A 445 -10.26 12.66 7.49
C ALA A 445 -11.41 12.19 8.40
N SER A 446 -11.26 11.06 9.09
CA SER A 446 -12.29 10.54 10.00
C SER A 446 -12.30 11.20 11.39
N LEU A 447 -11.21 11.83 11.78
CA LEU A 447 -11.06 12.54 13.04
C LEU A 447 -11.39 14.02 12.86
N THR A 448 -12.27 14.56 13.71
CA THR A 448 -12.63 15.98 13.67
C THR A 448 -11.40 16.86 13.97
N PRO A 449 -10.91 17.68 13.03
CA PRO A 449 -9.56 18.25 13.10
C PRO A 449 -9.34 19.28 14.22
N TRP A 450 -10.42 19.88 14.73
CA TRP A 450 -10.34 20.88 15.81
C TRP A 450 -10.54 20.29 17.22
N LEU A 451 -10.95 19.01 17.34
CA LEU A 451 -11.10 18.32 18.62
C LEU A 451 -9.76 17.70 19.06
N THR A 452 -9.53 17.70 20.36
CA THR A 452 -8.42 16.96 20.98
C THR A 452 -8.71 15.45 20.99
N VAL A 453 -7.67 14.64 21.16
CA VAL A 453 -7.83 13.19 21.34
C VAL A 453 -8.76 12.87 22.51
N ARG A 454 -8.67 13.60 23.60
CA ARG A 454 -9.59 13.49 24.75
C ARG A 454 -11.04 13.64 24.32
N GLU A 455 -11.36 14.71 23.60
CA GLU A 455 -12.73 15.01 23.14
C GLU A 455 -13.23 13.96 22.17
N LEU A 456 -12.40 13.55 21.20
CA LEU A 456 -12.72 12.49 20.23
C LEU A 456 -13.06 11.15 20.91
N LEU A 457 -12.34 10.79 21.96
CA LEU A 457 -12.58 9.55 22.70
C LEU A 457 -13.79 9.67 23.64
N THR A 458 -13.98 10.81 24.29
CA THR A 458 -15.10 11.00 25.24
C THR A 458 -16.46 11.13 24.55
N GLU A 459 -16.52 11.55 23.28
CA GLU A 459 -17.75 11.60 22.48
C GLU A 459 -18.51 10.27 22.53
N ARG A 460 -17.81 9.14 22.38
CA ARG A 460 -18.39 7.80 22.45
C ARG A 460 -18.91 7.44 23.83
N LEU A 461 -18.26 7.91 24.88
CA LEU A 461 -18.66 7.66 26.27
C LEU A 461 -19.97 8.33 26.65
N ALA A 462 -20.41 9.33 25.87
CA ALA A 462 -21.70 9.99 26.11
C ALA A 462 -22.89 9.04 26.07
N ARG A 463 -22.75 7.88 25.43
CA ARG A 463 -23.77 6.83 25.33
C ARG A 463 -23.89 5.94 26.57
N LEU A 464 -22.89 5.98 27.46
CA LEU A 464 -22.89 5.21 28.69
C LEU A 464 -23.61 5.94 29.81
N ASP A 465 -24.15 5.17 30.74
CA ASP A 465 -24.72 5.73 31.98
C ASP A 465 -23.68 6.55 32.74
N ARG A 466 -24.16 7.60 33.43
CA ARG A 466 -23.29 8.54 34.13
C ARG A 466 -22.34 7.87 35.13
N ALA A 467 -22.80 6.80 35.81
CA ALA A 467 -22.01 6.03 36.78
C ALA A 467 -20.87 5.18 36.12
N THR A 468 -21.09 4.70 34.91
CA THR A 468 -20.14 3.80 34.20
C THR A 468 -19.21 4.55 33.24
N ARG A 469 -19.47 5.85 33.01
CA ARG A 469 -18.75 6.66 32.01
C ARG A 469 -17.26 6.83 32.29
N ARG A 470 -16.87 7.14 33.55
CA ARG A 470 -15.48 7.32 34.05
C ARG A 470 -14.50 7.81 32.96
N PRO A 471 -14.67 9.01 32.37
CA PRO A 471 -13.98 9.38 31.12
C PRO A 471 -12.46 9.38 31.22
N ARG A 472 -11.86 9.81 32.33
CA ARG A 472 -10.40 9.84 32.51
C ARG A 472 -9.79 8.43 32.47
N GLU A 473 -10.36 7.50 33.24
CA GLU A 473 -9.86 6.12 33.33
C GLU A 473 -10.00 5.39 31.98
N ARG A 474 -11.17 5.56 31.31
CA ARG A 474 -11.44 4.92 30.01
C ARG A 474 -10.59 5.49 28.90
N VAL A 475 -10.36 6.80 28.86
CA VAL A 475 -9.48 7.44 27.87
C VAL A 475 -8.04 6.95 28.05
N ALA A 476 -7.52 6.97 29.29
CA ALA A 476 -6.19 6.44 29.60
C ALA A 476 -6.08 4.92 29.25
N GLY A 477 -7.11 4.15 29.59
CA GLY A 477 -7.19 2.73 29.23
C GLY A 477 -7.20 2.48 27.72
N ALA A 478 -7.98 3.27 26.96
CA ALA A 478 -8.05 3.17 25.51
C ALA A 478 -6.73 3.56 24.83
N LEU A 479 -6.05 4.61 25.31
CA LEU A 479 -4.73 5.00 24.80
C LEU A 479 -3.68 3.90 25.08
N ARG A 480 -3.66 3.34 26.28
CA ARG A 480 -2.77 2.20 26.59
C ARG A 480 -3.06 0.97 25.74
N ALA A 481 -4.35 0.65 25.52
CA ALA A 481 -4.75 -0.49 24.71
C ALA A 481 -4.27 -0.39 23.26
N VAL A 482 -4.11 0.83 22.72
CA VAL A 482 -3.59 1.07 21.36
C VAL A 482 -2.11 1.47 21.36
N GLY A 483 -1.40 1.35 22.50
CA GLY A 483 0.03 1.63 22.61
C GLY A 483 0.40 3.11 22.41
N LEU A 484 -0.50 4.04 22.77
CA LEU A 484 -0.24 5.48 22.74
C LEU A 484 0.09 6.01 24.16
N PRO A 485 1.08 6.92 24.27
CA PRO A 485 1.38 7.56 25.54
C PRO A 485 0.25 8.53 25.94
N GLU A 486 0.06 8.73 27.24
CA GLU A 486 -0.96 9.66 27.75
C GLU A 486 -0.71 11.12 27.33
N SER A 487 0.53 11.48 26.99
CA SER A 487 0.89 12.83 26.51
C SER A 487 0.17 13.27 25.26
N VAL A 488 -0.35 12.33 24.43
CA VAL A 488 -1.09 12.68 23.21
C VAL A 488 -2.55 13.07 23.48
N VAL A 489 -3.02 12.97 24.72
CA VAL A 489 -4.43 13.14 25.07
C VAL A 489 -4.99 14.53 24.75
N ASP A 490 -4.17 15.56 24.82
CA ASP A 490 -4.54 16.95 24.52
C ASP A 490 -4.08 17.40 23.10
N ALA A 491 -3.43 16.52 22.35
CA ALA A 491 -3.05 16.77 20.96
C ALA A 491 -4.26 16.76 20.04
N ARG A 492 -4.17 17.52 18.93
CA ARG A 492 -5.12 17.51 17.82
C ARG A 492 -4.65 16.59 16.69
N PRO A 493 -5.55 16.13 15.81
CA PRO A 493 -5.18 15.25 14.71
C PRO A 493 -4.03 15.74 13.83
N ALA A 494 -3.90 17.04 13.61
CA ALA A 494 -2.82 17.63 12.81
C ALA A 494 -1.42 17.52 13.47
N GLU A 495 -1.37 17.34 14.79
CA GLU A 495 -0.14 17.22 15.58
C GLU A 495 0.35 15.78 15.68
N LEU A 496 -0.46 14.80 15.25
CA LEU A 496 -0.19 13.38 15.31
C LEU A 496 0.44 12.85 14.02
N SER A 497 1.28 11.83 14.13
CA SER A 497 1.77 11.05 12.97
C SER A 497 0.61 10.26 12.33
N GLY A 498 0.82 9.74 11.10
CA GLY A 498 -0.16 8.89 10.42
C GLY A 498 -0.53 7.66 11.25
N GLY A 499 0.45 6.96 11.80
CA GLY A 499 0.24 5.80 12.67
C GLY A 499 -0.46 6.14 13.98
N GLN A 500 -0.13 7.30 14.59
CA GLN A 500 -0.82 7.77 15.79
C GLN A 500 -2.27 8.12 15.50
N ARG A 501 -2.58 8.79 14.38
CA ARG A 501 -3.98 9.04 13.95
C ARG A 501 -4.77 7.74 13.80
N GLN A 502 -4.16 6.73 13.16
CA GLN A 502 -4.79 5.43 12.97
C GLN A 502 -5.10 4.74 14.30
N ARG A 503 -4.17 4.77 15.25
CA ARG A 503 -4.37 4.23 16.61
C ARG A 503 -5.43 5.00 17.39
N VAL A 504 -5.51 6.33 17.26
CA VAL A 504 -6.58 7.14 17.84
C VAL A 504 -7.94 6.75 17.24
N ALA A 505 -8.02 6.52 15.93
CA ALA A 505 -9.25 6.06 15.28
C ALA A 505 -9.70 4.67 15.80
N LEU A 506 -8.75 3.74 16.00
CA LEU A 506 -9.02 2.44 16.65
C LEU A 506 -9.44 2.60 18.11
N ALA A 507 -8.76 3.43 18.90
CA ALA A 507 -9.14 3.72 20.28
C ALA A 507 -10.56 4.30 20.36
N ARG A 508 -10.91 5.23 19.47
CA ARG A 508 -12.27 5.80 19.37
C ARG A 508 -13.32 4.74 19.05
N ALA A 509 -13.01 3.81 18.14
CA ALA A 509 -13.91 2.73 17.77
C ALA A 509 -14.11 1.71 18.91
N THR A 510 -13.09 1.49 19.77
CA THR A 510 -13.06 0.40 20.75
C THR A 510 -13.16 0.84 22.22
N ILE A 511 -13.14 2.14 22.53
CA ILE A 511 -13.27 2.67 23.93
C ILE A 511 -14.56 2.20 24.61
N VAL A 512 -15.62 2.02 23.84
CA VAL A 512 -16.80 1.23 24.18
C VAL A 512 -16.75 0.01 23.27
N PRO A 513 -16.48 -1.19 23.80
CA PRO A 513 -16.28 -2.40 22.99
C PRO A 513 -17.47 -2.66 22.06
N PRO A 514 -17.28 -2.67 20.74
CA PRO A 514 -18.35 -2.99 19.81
C PRO A 514 -18.51 -4.53 19.70
N ARG A 515 -19.68 -5.02 19.27
CA ARG A 515 -19.85 -6.40 18.85
C ARG A 515 -19.21 -6.66 17.50
N VAL A 516 -19.22 -5.64 16.61
CA VAL A 516 -18.67 -5.73 15.26
C VAL A 516 -17.79 -4.50 14.97
N LEU A 517 -16.55 -4.73 14.56
CA LEU A 517 -15.64 -3.73 14.04
C LEU A 517 -15.50 -3.88 12.53
N LEU A 518 -15.85 -2.83 11.80
CA LEU A 518 -15.69 -2.73 10.35
C LEU A 518 -14.44 -1.93 10.04
N CYS A 519 -13.52 -2.48 9.27
CA CYS A 519 -12.26 -1.82 8.89
C CYS A 519 -12.20 -1.65 7.36
N ASP A 520 -12.26 -0.41 6.88
CA ASP A 520 -12.15 -0.08 5.44
C ASP A 520 -10.71 0.30 5.14
N GLU A 521 -9.90 -0.63 4.62
CA GLU A 521 -8.48 -0.48 4.27
C GLU A 521 -7.63 0.26 5.33
N PRO A 522 -7.63 -0.18 6.59
CA PRO A 522 -7.05 0.61 7.69
C PRO A 522 -5.52 0.72 7.64
N THR A 523 -4.86 0.05 6.70
CA THR A 523 -3.40 0.03 6.55
C THR A 523 -2.91 0.60 5.22
N SER A 524 -3.80 1.02 4.30
CA SER A 524 -3.43 1.41 2.92
C SER A 524 -2.56 2.67 2.81
N ALA A 525 -2.60 3.56 3.81
CA ALA A 525 -1.83 4.80 3.84
C ALA A 525 -0.61 4.73 4.79
N LEU A 526 -0.28 3.53 5.29
CA LEU A 526 0.81 3.31 6.23
C LEU A 526 1.97 2.60 5.53
N ASP A 527 3.19 2.90 5.98
CA ASP A 527 4.34 2.10 5.59
C ASP A 527 4.26 0.68 6.18
N VAL A 528 5.04 -0.25 5.60
CA VAL A 528 4.95 -1.70 5.89
C VAL A 528 5.09 -2.00 7.38
N SER A 529 5.98 -1.31 8.10
CA SER A 529 6.22 -1.58 9.52
C SER A 529 5.08 -1.06 10.41
N LEU A 530 4.51 0.12 10.10
CA LEU A 530 3.35 0.66 10.80
C LEU A 530 2.10 -0.16 10.50
N ALA A 531 1.94 -0.66 9.27
CA ALA A 531 0.85 -1.54 8.90
C ALA A 531 0.86 -2.83 9.73
N ALA A 532 2.02 -3.48 9.88
CA ALA A 532 2.16 -4.67 10.72
C ALA A 532 1.80 -4.40 12.20
N ASN A 533 2.18 -3.24 12.75
CA ASN A 533 1.80 -2.82 14.09
C ASN A 533 0.27 -2.68 14.25
N VAL A 534 -0.40 -2.05 13.28
CA VAL A 534 -1.87 -1.86 13.29
C VAL A 534 -2.60 -3.20 13.17
N LEU A 535 -2.09 -4.12 12.33
CA LEU A 535 -2.66 -5.46 12.20
C LEU A 535 -2.53 -6.29 13.49
N ASN A 536 -1.36 -6.28 14.14
CA ASN A 536 -1.18 -6.89 15.46
C ASN A 536 -2.18 -6.31 16.48
N LEU A 537 -2.30 -4.99 16.53
CA LEU A 537 -3.23 -4.31 17.41
C LEU A 537 -4.69 -4.72 17.18
N ILE A 538 -5.15 -4.80 15.93
CA ILE A 538 -6.51 -5.25 15.60
C ILE A 538 -6.72 -6.70 16.07
N ARG A 539 -5.72 -7.58 15.89
CA ARG A 539 -5.77 -8.99 16.34
C ARG A 539 -5.86 -9.09 17.86
N GLU A 540 -5.09 -8.30 18.59
CA GLU A 540 -5.11 -8.22 20.05
C GLU A 540 -6.46 -7.70 20.55
N LEU A 541 -6.93 -6.57 20.02
CA LEU A 541 -8.23 -6.00 20.39
C LEU A 541 -9.38 -6.97 20.08
N ARG A 542 -9.35 -7.67 18.93
CA ARG A 542 -10.34 -8.69 18.61
C ARG A 542 -10.38 -9.79 19.66
N ARG A 543 -9.22 -10.32 20.03
CA ARG A 543 -9.10 -11.40 21.03
C ARG A 543 -9.55 -10.92 22.41
N ASP A 544 -9.05 -9.76 22.86
CA ASP A 544 -9.25 -9.26 24.22
C ASP A 544 -10.69 -8.77 24.46
N LEU A 545 -11.33 -8.21 23.41
CA LEU A 545 -12.71 -7.72 23.48
C LEU A 545 -13.75 -8.72 22.98
N GLY A 546 -13.34 -9.85 22.38
CA GLY A 546 -14.24 -10.87 21.81
C GLY A 546 -15.10 -10.38 20.65
N MET A 547 -14.64 -9.34 19.90
CA MET A 547 -15.41 -8.73 18.84
C MET A 547 -15.25 -9.45 17.49
N THR A 548 -16.25 -9.32 16.63
CA THR A 548 -16.23 -9.75 15.23
C THR A 548 -15.60 -8.66 14.39
N VAL A 549 -14.77 -9.04 13.40
CA VAL A 549 -14.07 -8.08 12.52
C VAL A 549 -14.46 -8.33 11.06
N VAL A 550 -14.88 -7.29 10.35
CA VAL A 550 -15.01 -7.29 8.89
C VAL A 550 -13.93 -6.36 8.33
N PHE A 551 -12.98 -6.92 7.61
CA PHE A 551 -11.78 -6.23 7.16
C PHE A 551 -11.78 -6.10 5.63
N VAL A 552 -11.73 -4.90 5.10
CA VAL A 552 -11.55 -4.66 3.66
C VAL A 552 -10.09 -4.41 3.36
N THR A 553 -9.57 -5.08 2.36
CA THR A 553 -8.23 -4.84 1.81
C THR A 553 -8.19 -5.25 0.33
N HIS A 554 -7.23 -4.70 -0.40
CA HIS A 554 -6.86 -5.17 -1.74
C HIS A 554 -5.64 -6.10 -1.71
N ASP A 555 -4.98 -6.24 -0.55
CA ASP A 555 -3.81 -7.13 -0.35
C ASP A 555 -4.24 -8.47 0.25
N LEU A 556 -4.04 -9.54 -0.53
CA LEU A 556 -4.37 -10.90 -0.12
C LEU A 556 -3.43 -11.45 0.97
N SER A 557 -2.19 -10.97 1.05
CA SER A 557 -1.26 -11.36 2.12
C SER A 557 -1.75 -10.82 3.46
N VAL A 558 -2.20 -9.55 3.47
CA VAL A 558 -2.85 -8.94 4.65
C VAL A 558 -4.14 -9.69 5.00
N ALA A 559 -5.00 -9.97 4.00
CA ALA A 559 -6.25 -10.71 4.22
C ALA A 559 -5.99 -12.08 4.87
N ARG A 560 -5.01 -12.85 4.37
CA ARG A 560 -4.65 -14.16 4.91
C ARG A 560 -4.21 -14.09 6.38
N VAL A 561 -3.47 -13.07 6.73
CA VAL A 561 -2.93 -12.92 8.10
C VAL A 561 -4.00 -12.49 9.10
N ILE A 562 -4.92 -11.58 8.71
CA ILE A 562 -5.87 -10.96 9.65
C ILE A 562 -7.18 -11.74 9.77
N ALA A 563 -7.59 -12.51 8.75
CA ALA A 563 -8.91 -13.08 8.66
C ALA A 563 -8.93 -14.61 8.79
N ASP A 564 -10.01 -15.13 9.35
CA ASP A 564 -10.32 -16.57 9.39
C ASP A 564 -10.87 -17.01 8.03
N ARG A 565 -11.70 -16.17 7.39
CA ARG A 565 -12.26 -16.40 6.05
C ARG A 565 -11.99 -15.20 5.15
N ILE A 566 -11.84 -15.50 3.86
CA ILE A 566 -11.73 -14.50 2.78
C ILE A 566 -12.94 -14.62 1.87
N ALA A 567 -13.58 -13.48 1.58
CA ALA A 567 -14.65 -13.33 0.61
C ALA A 567 -14.16 -12.45 -0.54
N VAL A 568 -14.09 -12.99 -1.73
CA VAL A 568 -13.58 -12.33 -2.94
C VAL A 568 -14.74 -11.68 -3.68
N MET A 569 -14.64 -10.36 -3.93
CA MET A 569 -15.66 -9.57 -4.61
C MET A 569 -15.21 -9.12 -6.00
N TYR A 570 -16.10 -9.24 -6.98
CA TYR A 570 -15.91 -8.71 -8.33
C TYR A 570 -17.21 -8.07 -8.86
N LEU A 571 -17.14 -6.81 -9.28
CA LEU A 571 -18.28 -6.04 -9.84
C LEU A 571 -19.60 -6.24 -9.05
N GLY A 572 -19.56 -6.03 -7.73
CA GLY A 572 -20.73 -6.06 -6.86
C GLY A 572 -21.23 -7.44 -6.46
N ARG A 573 -20.49 -8.52 -6.77
CA ARG A 573 -20.84 -9.90 -6.40
C ARG A 573 -19.71 -10.59 -5.64
N LEU A 574 -20.06 -11.53 -4.76
CA LEU A 574 -19.10 -12.50 -4.23
C LEU A 574 -18.86 -13.58 -5.30
N VAL A 575 -17.58 -13.84 -5.59
CA VAL A 575 -17.17 -14.85 -6.58
C VAL A 575 -16.58 -16.10 -5.93
N GLU A 576 -15.94 -15.94 -4.78
CA GLU A 576 -15.41 -17.05 -3.99
C GLU A 576 -15.39 -16.67 -2.51
N ILE A 577 -15.69 -17.61 -1.63
CA ILE A 577 -15.58 -17.47 -0.18
C ILE A 577 -15.09 -18.79 0.43
N GLY A 578 -14.18 -18.73 1.39
CA GLY A 578 -13.62 -19.90 2.05
C GLY A 578 -12.69 -19.52 3.19
N SER A 579 -12.07 -20.51 3.86
CA SER A 579 -11.04 -20.21 4.84
C SER A 579 -9.86 -19.47 4.18
N ALA A 580 -9.19 -18.61 4.92
CA ALA A 580 -8.10 -17.78 4.38
C ALA A 580 -6.99 -18.64 3.76
N ASP A 581 -6.65 -19.76 4.40
CA ASP A 581 -5.62 -20.65 3.90
C ASP A 581 -6.04 -21.44 2.64
N GLU A 582 -7.32 -21.86 2.54
CA GLU A 582 -7.83 -22.53 1.33
C GLU A 582 -7.89 -21.61 0.13
N ILE A 583 -8.35 -20.36 0.31
CA ILE A 583 -8.42 -19.37 -0.77
C ILE A 583 -7.04 -19.08 -1.35
N VAL A 584 -6.02 -19.02 -0.49
CA VAL A 584 -4.64 -18.73 -0.94
C VAL A 584 -3.95 -19.98 -1.52
N ALA A 585 -4.12 -21.14 -0.89
CA ALA A 585 -3.42 -22.37 -1.28
C ALA A 585 -4.02 -23.07 -2.52
N ASP A 586 -5.34 -22.97 -2.72
CA ASP A 586 -6.06 -23.63 -3.80
C ASP A 586 -7.21 -22.75 -4.35
N PRO A 587 -6.89 -21.54 -4.91
CA PRO A 587 -7.92 -20.66 -5.46
C PRO A 587 -8.67 -21.36 -6.60
N ARG A 588 -10.01 -21.32 -6.56
CA ARG A 588 -10.87 -22.00 -7.53
C ARG A 588 -11.42 -21.07 -8.61
N HIS A 589 -11.74 -19.83 -8.24
CA HIS A 589 -12.23 -18.88 -9.21
C HIS A 589 -11.06 -18.31 -10.04
N PRO A 590 -11.15 -18.25 -11.37
CA PRO A 590 -10.07 -17.68 -12.21
C PRO A 590 -9.66 -16.27 -11.80
N TYR A 591 -10.59 -15.44 -11.32
CA TYR A 591 -10.29 -14.12 -10.80
C TYR A 591 -9.46 -14.18 -9.50
N THR A 592 -9.78 -15.09 -8.57
CA THR A 592 -8.99 -15.29 -7.34
C THR A 592 -7.57 -15.74 -7.65
N ARG A 593 -7.40 -16.64 -8.62
CA ARG A 593 -6.07 -17.05 -9.11
C ARG A 593 -5.27 -15.88 -9.65
N ALA A 594 -5.91 -15.05 -10.45
CA ALA A 594 -5.28 -13.89 -11.06
C ALA A 594 -4.94 -12.81 -10.01
N LEU A 595 -5.75 -12.62 -8.95
CA LEU A 595 -5.40 -11.76 -7.82
C LEU A 595 -4.17 -12.27 -7.05
N ILE A 596 -4.08 -13.58 -6.83
CA ILE A 596 -2.95 -14.21 -6.14
C ILE A 596 -1.68 -14.07 -6.97
N SER A 597 -1.75 -14.26 -8.31
CA SER A 597 -0.59 -14.12 -9.20
C SER A 597 0.00 -12.71 -9.24
N ALA A 598 -0.83 -11.70 -8.94
CA ALA A 598 -0.38 -10.31 -8.90
C ALA A 598 0.40 -9.95 -7.62
N VAL A 599 0.38 -10.82 -6.59
CA VAL A 599 1.14 -10.61 -5.34
C VAL A 599 2.64 -10.85 -5.58
N PRO A 600 3.52 -9.90 -5.24
CA PRO A 600 4.95 -10.02 -5.48
C PRO A 600 5.60 -11.19 -4.73
N GLY A 601 6.50 -11.93 -5.39
CA GLY A 601 7.39 -12.91 -4.74
C GLY A 601 6.89 -14.35 -4.69
N LEU A 602 5.76 -14.69 -5.32
CA LEU A 602 5.22 -16.06 -5.31
C LEU A 602 5.97 -17.05 -6.21
N GLY A 603 6.72 -16.58 -7.21
CA GLY A 603 7.39 -17.48 -8.18
C GLY A 603 6.46 -18.42 -8.97
N VAL A 604 5.15 -18.23 -8.87
CA VAL A 604 4.13 -19.06 -9.54
C VAL A 604 3.65 -18.37 -10.79
N THR A 605 3.85 -19.02 -11.93
CA THR A 605 3.32 -18.54 -13.22
C THR A 605 1.83 -18.87 -13.31
N LEU A 606 0.99 -18.03 -12.74
CA LEU A 606 -0.47 -18.10 -12.90
C LEU A 606 -0.91 -17.13 -14.02
N PRO A 607 -2.09 -17.34 -14.64
CA PRO A 607 -2.59 -16.45 -15.67
C PRO A 607 -2.70 -15.00 -15.16
N GLU A 608 -2.09 -14.07 -15.90
CA GLU A 608 -2.18 -12.66 -15.61
C GLU A 608 -3.57 -12.10 -15.88
N ILE A 609 -3.98 -11.10 -15.10
CA ILE A 609 -5.19 -10.34 -15.39
C ILE A 609 -4.95 -9.44 -16.60
N VAL A 610 -5.62 -9.75 -17.69
CA VAL A 610 -5.56 -8.96 -18.93
C VAL A 610 -6.74 -8.00 -18.99
N GLY A 611 -6.48 -6.75 -19.40
CA GLY A 611 -7.51 -5.74 -19.60
C GLY A 611 -8.03 -5.07 -18.31
N GLU A 612 -8.90 -4.10 -18.49
CA GLU A 612 -9.52 -3.36 -17.39
C GLU A 612 -10.79 -4.04 -16.88
N PRO A 613 -11.18 -3.79 -15.60
CA PRO A 613 -12.48 -4.19 -15.11
C PRO A 613 -13.60 -3.64 -16.02
N ALA A 614 -14.60 -4.46 -16.30
CA ALA A 614 -15.76 -4.00 -17.05
C ALA A 614 -16.47 -2.87 -16.27
N SER A 615 -17.13 -1.98 -17.02
CA SER A 615 -17.81 -0.85 -16.42
C SER A 615 -18.96 -1.30 -15.51
N PRO A 616 -19.02 -0.84 -14.25
CA PRO A 616 -20.14 -1.13 -13.36
C PRO A 616 -21.47 -0.47 -13.82
N LEU A 617 -21.40 0.45 -14.80
CA LEU A 617 -22.59 1.03 -15.45
C LEU A 617 -23.22 0.08 -16.48
N ALA A 618 -22.43 -0.83 -17.05
CA ALA A 618 -22.87 -1.83 -18.01
C ALA A 618 -22.12 -3.14 -17.71
N PRO A 619 -22.45 -3.82 -16.60
CA PRO A 619 -21.78 -5.05 -16.24
C PRO A 619 -22.08 -6.14 -17.26
N PRO A 620 -21.09 -6.99 -17.61
CA PRO A 620 -21.28 -8.09 -18.54
C PRO A 620 -22.42 -9.03 -18.10
N SER A 621 -23.11 -9.61 -19.09
CA SER A 621 -24.08 -10.69 -18.86
C SER A 621 -23.39 -11.94 -18.32
N GLY A 622 -24.10 -12.81 -17.64
CA GLY A 622 -23.57 -14.06 -17.10
C GLY A 622 -22.51 -13.83 -16.02
N CYS A 623 -21.39 -14.53 -16.14
CA CYS A 623 -20.23 -14.33 -15.28
C CYS A 623 -19.58 -12.98 -15.58
N ALA A 624 -19.60 -12.06 -14.62
CA ALA A 624 -19.07 -10.70 -14.84
C ALA A 624 -17.57 -10.66 -15.20
N TYR A 625 -16.81 -11.70 -14.84
CA TYR A 625 -15.38 -11.82 -15.14
C TYR A 625 -15.08 -12.41 -16.53
N HIS A 626 -16.07 -12.97 -17.26
CA HIS A 626 -15.84 -13.67 -18.52
C HIS A 626 -15.02 -12.88 -19.57
N PRO A 627 -15.13 -11.56 -19.71
CA PRO A 627 -14.33 -10.84 -20.73
C PRO A 627 -12.81 -10.80 -20.43
N ARG A 628 -12.43 -11.10 -19.19
CA ARG A 628 -11.04 -11.11 -18.72
C ARG A 628 -10.55 -12.51 -18.33
N CYS A 629 -11.43 -13.51 -18.45
CA CYS A 629 -11.16 -14.87 -18.00
C CYS A 629 -10.43 -15.64 -19.09
N ALA A 630 -9.20 -16.11 -18.80
CA ALA A 630 -8.40 -16.90 -19.74
C ALA A 630 -9.04 -18.24 -20.12
N VAL A 631 -9.98 -18.74 -19.29
CA VAL A 631 -10.71 -20.00 -19.51
C VAL A 631 -12.20 -19.76 -19.82
N ALA A 632 -12.55 -18.55 -20.32
CA ALA A 632 -13.93 -18.24 -20.66
C ALA A 632 -14.43 -19.13 -21.79
N ARG A 633 -15.70 -19.52 -21.71
CA ARG A 633 -16.45 -20.23 -22.75
C ARG A 633 -17.76 -19.46 -23.05
N ASP A 634 -18.41 -19.76 -24.17
CA ASP A 634 -19.65 -19.08 -24.59
C ASP A 634 -20.76 -19.14 -23.52
N GLU A 635 -20.81 -20.23 -22.75
CA GLU A 635 -21.74 -20.40 -21.63
C GLU A 635 -21.55 -19.34 -20.54
N CYS A 636 -20.33 -18.86 -20.34
CA CYS A 636 -20.03 -17.84 -19.33
C CYS A 636 -20.70 -16.48 -19.65
N ALA A 637 -20.95 -16.20 -20.93
CA ALA A 637 -21.62 -14.98 -21.39
C ALA A 637 -23.14 -15.12 -21.43
N SER A 638 -23.65 -16.35 -21.59
CA SER A 638 -25.06 -16.64 -21.90
C SER A 638 -25.98 -16.85 -20.70
N THR A 639 -25.43 -16.98 -19.49
CA THR A 639 -26.24 -17.21 -18.27
C THR A 639 -27.05 -15.96 -17.91
N LEU A 640 -28.35 -15.99 -18.17
CA LEU A 640 -29.29 -14.87 -17.97
C LEU A 640 -29.39 -14.40 -16.50
N THR A 641 -29.12 -15.26 -15.53
CA THR A 641 -29.30 -14.97 -14.09
C THR A 641 -28.02 -14.61 -13.35
N GLY A 642 -26.86 -14.57 -14.03
CA GLY A 642 -25.56 -14.47 -13.36
C GLY A 642 -25.23 -15.76 -12.59
N VAL A 643 -23.94 -15.99 -12.33
CA VAL A 643 -23.52 -17.17 -11.59
C VAL A 643 -23.67 -16.90 -10.10
N GLN A 644 -24.43 -17.76 -9.40
CA GLN A 644 -24.62 -17.67 -7.95
C GLN A 644 -23.51 -18.40 -7.19
N LEU A 645 -23.25 -17.93 -5.97
CA LEU A 645 -22.33 -18.57 -5.05
C LEU A 645 -22.94 -19.89 -4.55
N VAL A 646 -22.29 -21.01 -4.84
CA VAL A 646 -22.77 -22.35 -4.47
C VAL A 646 -21.72 -23.07 -3.66
N PRO A 647 -22.09 -23.76 -2.58
CA PRO A 647 -21.16 -24.58 -1.81
C PRO A 647 -20.41 -25.57 -2.69
N ILE A 648 -19.10 -25.66 -2.50
CA ILE A 648 -18.23 -26.64 -3.17
C ILE A 648 -17.63 -27.59 -2.14
N GLY A 649 -17.64 -28.90 -2.48
CA GLY A 649 -16.95 -29.93 -1.70
C GLY A 649 -15.42 -29.82 -1.81
N PRO A 650 -14.71 -30.56 -0.95
CA PRO A 650 -13.26 -30.70 -1.05
C PRO A 650 -12.85 -31.32 -2.39
N ARG A 651 -11.68 -30.93 -2.90
CA ARG A 651 -11.05 -31.65 -4.01
C ARG A 651 -10.66 -33.04 -3.55
N PRO A 652 -10.84 -34.11 -4.35
CA PRO A 652 -10.32 -35.42 -4.01
C PRO A 652 -8.82 -35.30 -3.71
N PRO A 653 -8.31 -36.00 -2.65
CA PRO A 653 -6.95 -35.84 -2.20
C PRO A 653 -5.96 -36.27 -3.29
N GLY A 654 -5.17 -35.33 -3.80
CA GLY A 654 -3.90 -35.64 -4.43
C GLY A 654 -2.90 -36.03 -3.34
N PRO A 655 -1.83 -36.79 -3.66
CA PRO A 655 -0.87 -37.23 -2.67
C PRO A 655 -0.23 -36.02 -1.96
N ALA A 656 -0.46 -35.93 -0.65
CA ALA A 656 0.08 -34.98 0.32
C ALA A 656 -0.60 -33.60 0.45
N ARG A 657 -1.74 -33.55 1.16
CA ARG A 657 -2.15 -32.36 1.96
C ARG A 657 -3.14 -32.77 3.06
N THR A 658 -2.77 -32.53 4.32
CA THR A 658 -3.50 -32.95 5.54
C THR A 658 -4.22 -31.78 6.21
N ALA A 659 -5.09 -31.06 5.52
CA ALA A 659 -6.00 -30.12 6.17
C ALA A 659 -7.45 -30.59 5.99
N PRO A 660 -8.29 -30.64 7.06
CA PRO A 660 -9.69 -31.00 6.91
C PRO A 660 -10.41 -29.92 6.10
N PRO A 661 -11.24 -30.27 5.12
CA PRO A 661 -11.99 -29.31 4.32
C PRO A 661 -13.01 -28.57 5.16
N SER A 662 -13.09 -27.24 5.04
CA SER A 662 -14.14 -26.48 5.68
C SER A 662 -15.46 -26.70 4.92
N ALA A 663 -16.53 -27.01 5.62
CA ALA A 663 -17.86 -27.17 5.05
C ALA A 663 -18.48 -25.87 4.50
N ARG A 664 -17.70 -24.78 4.45
CA ARG A 664 -18.17 -23.40 4.19
C ARG A 664 -17.56 -22.74 2.97
N ARG A 665 -16.92 -23.52 2.10
CA ARG A 665 -16.36 -22.96 0.87
C ARG A 665 -17.44 -22.86 -0.20
N SER A 666 -17.54 -21.71 -0.86
CA SER A 666 -18.51 -21.49 -1.94
C SER A 666 -17.86 -20.79 -3.14
N LEU A 667 -18.31 -21.10 -4.33
CA LEU A 667 -17.76 -20.67 -5.61
C LEU A 667 -18.86 -20.24 -6.58
N ALA A 668 -18.68 -19.12 -7.25
CA ALA A 668 -19.54 -18.61 -8.31
C ALA A 668 -18.84 -18.69 -9.67
N CYS A 669 -18.62 -19.92 -10.16
CA CYS A 669 -18.06 -20.18 -11.49
C CYS A 669 -18.92 -21.23 -12.24
N VAL A 670 -19.07 -21.10 -13.55
CA VAL A 670 -19.78 -22.05 -14.40
C VAL A 670 -19.02 -23.39 -14.45
N HIS A 671 -17.68 -23.33 -14.52
CA HIS A 671 -16.80 -24.51 -14.65
C HIS A 671 -16.23 -24.96 -13.30
N ARG A 672 -17.09 -25.48 -12.40
CA ARG A 672 -16.78 -25.79 -11.00
C ARG A 672 -15.80 -26.95 -10.76
N GLY A 673 -15.54 -27.76 -11.75
CA GLY A 673 -14.72 -28.99 -11.64
C GLY A 673 -13.47 -29.05 -12.49
N GLU A 674 -13.32 -28.15 -13.45
CA GLU A 674 -12.25 -28.22 -14.48
C GLU A 674 -11.15 -27.17 -14.32
N SER A 675 -11.20 -26.36 -13.27
CA SER A 675 -10.24 -25.24 -13.07
C SER A 675 -9.15 -25.60 -12.06
#